data_6ebd12e94d3303cc9f29fd5bdaf05777
#
_entry.id   6ebd12e94d3303cc9f29fd5bdaf05777
#
_cell.length_a   1.000
_cell.length_b   1.000
_cell.length_c   1.000
_cell.angle_alpha   90.00
_cell.angle_beta   90.00
_cell.angle_gamma   90.00
#
_symmetry.space_group_name_H-M   'P 1'
#
loop_
_entity.id
_entity.type
_entity.pdbx_description
1 polymer ?
#
loop_
_entity_poly.entity_id
_entity_poly.type
_entity_poly.pdbx_seq_one_letter_code
_entity_poly.pdbx_strand_id
1 'polypeptide(L)'
;MFMDRRIFITYLLICVCALCGARERQERHRYEIRFDTPASLRQQPTWCGGEDLEWESRSLPLGNGSIGANVLGSIQAERITLNEKSLWRGGPGTSGGAEHYWNANKESAGVLPEIRGAFEAGDYDKAAELTRKNFNGLAAYDSSEEKEFRFGSYTTAGELKIWTGIDSASVTDYHRVLLLEDAVARVTFSSGGVNYSREYFISYPANVMVMRFRADHPGMQNLRLEYSPNPTADGSVKPDAKDGLVYSGRLKNNQMEYAVRVRMTVKGGSFSNRGGVLEASGADEAVFYLSADTDYRMNYDPDFGDPKAYVGVEPSVTTERRMKAALAKGYDALLDEHISDYSSLFGRVDLSLGGNSAPVDLSTPERLERYRSGASDPGLEELYYQFGRYLLIASSRPGNLPANLQGIWHNGIDGPWNVDYHNNINIQMNYWPSCSANLPECAEPFFEYVRSLVRPGERVARSYYGARGWTASISGNPFGFASPLTSEDMTWNLCPMAGPWLATHLWDYYDFTRDTAFLRDTAYEILRSSARFTVDYLWHKPDGSYSAAPSTSPEHGPVDEGATFSNAVAREILLDAAAAAEILGLDEEERSEWLSVEKALPTYKIGRFGQLMEWSKDIDNPDDHHRHVNHLFGLHPGHTLSPLATPELAEAARVTLNHRGDGATGWSMGWKLNQWARLYDGDRAYKLFRNLLGNGTLDNLWDTHPPFQIDGNFGGTAGITEMLLQSHLGFIHLLPALPSAWPDGKVTGLLARGGFEVDLEWSAGRLTKAVIHSRASSRCALRNGQTTLEFDTKPGIAYHITF
;
A
#
# COMPACT_ATOMS: atom_id res chain seq x y z
N MET A 1 -13.92 -43.52 50.37
CA MET A 1 -13.24 -42.20 50.35
C MET A 1 -12.17 -42.27 49.29
N PHE A 2 -12.56 -42.16 48.01
CA PHE A 2 -11.69 -42.06 46.85
C PHE A 2 -11.88 -40.67 46.23
N MET A 3 -10.98 -39.77 46.56
CA MET A 3 -10.90 -38.47 45.93
C MET A 3 -10.21 -38.57 44.55
N ASP A 4 -10.88 -38.06 43.59
CA ASP A 4 -10.63 -38.24 42.18
C ASP A 4 -9.27 -37.63 41.76
N ARG A 5 -8.28 -38.46 41.46
CA ARG A 5 -6.94 -38.07 41.00
C ARG A 5 -6.94 -37.35 39.64
N ARG A 6 -8.07 -37.32 38.94
CA ARG A 6 -8.20 -36.70 37.61
C ARG A 6 -8.28 -35.15 37.67
N ILE A 7 -8.83 -34.60 38.76
CA ILE A 7 -8.98 -33.15 38.94
C ILE A 7 -7.63 -32.48 39.22
N PHE A 8 -6.73 -33.15 39.94
CA PHE A 8 -5.39 -32.59 40.23
C PHE A 8 -4.45 -32.58 39.03
N ILE A 9 -4.60 -33.50 38.09
CA ILE A 9 -3.77 -33.53 36.86
C ILE A 9 -4.22 -32.44 35.90
N THR A 10 -5.53 -32.12 35.83
CA THR A 10 -6.05 -31.05 34.93
C THR A 10 -5.64 -29.68 35.42
N TYR A 11 -5.64 -29.42 36.74
CA TYR A 11 -5.15 -28.12 37.29
C TYR A 11 -3.63 -27.98 37.16
N LEU A 12 -2.86 -29.05 37.27
CA LEU A 12 -1.42 -28.99 37.07
C LEU A 12 -1.03 -28.79 35.61
N LEU A 13 -1.80 -29.35 34.66
CA LEU A 13 -1.60 -29.09 33.22
C LEU A 13 -1.95 -27.65 32.84
N ILE A 14 -3.01 -27.07 33.41
CA ILE A 14 -3.38 -25.66 33.14
C ILE A 14 -2.36 -24.70 33.74
N CYS A 15 -1.82 -24.98 34.93
CA CYS A 15 -0.75 -24.16 35.52
C CYS A 15 0.59 -24.35 34.78
N VAL A 16 0.91 -25.54 34.26
CA VAL A 16 2.10 -25.76 33.45
C VAL A 16 1.97 -25.11 32.08
N CYS A 17 0.79 -25.14 31.43
CA CYS A 17 0.54 -24.40 30.19
C CYS A 17 0.59 -22.88 30.38
N ALA A 18 0.09 -22.33 31.52
CA ALA A 18 0.19 -20.92 31.79
C ALA A 18 1.64 -20.45 32.08
N LEU A 19 2.44 -21.30 32.71
CA LEU A 19 3.87 -21.04 32.95
C LEU A 19 4.73 -21.27 31.70
N CYS A 20 4.38 -22.24 30.84
CA CYS A 20 5.00 -22.42 29.53
C CYS A 20 4.65 -21.25 28.60
N GLY A 21 3.39 -20.82 28.55
CA GLY A 21 2.99 -19.65 27.72
C GLY A 21 3.69 -18.34 28.12
N ALA A 22 4.03 -18.18 29.42
CA ALA A 22 4.82 -17.00 29.88
C ALA A 22 6.33 -17.15 29.60
N ARG A 23 6.84 -18.38 29.45
CA ARG A 23 8.24 -18.64 29.11
C ARG A 23 8.47 -18.66 27.57
N GLU A 24 7.48 -19.10 26.78
CA GLU A 24 7.55 -19.08 25.31
C GLU A 24 7.53 -17.67 24.73
N ARG A 25 6.97 -16.67 25.44
CA ARG A 25 7.04 -15.25 25.05
C ARG A 25 8.47 -14.65 25.13
N GLN A 26 9.47 -15.37 25.56
CA GLN A 26 10.88 -14.98 25.52
C GLN A 26 11.67 -15.64 24.35
N GLU A 27 11.02 -16.41 23.49
CA GLU A 27 11.66 -16.88 22.27
C GLU A 27 11.82 -15.73 21.27
N ARG A 28 13.01 -15.63 20.68
CA ARG A 28 13.41 -14.58 19.75
C ARG A 28 12.40 -14.49 18.61
N HIS A 29 11.88 -13.28 18.38
CA HIS A 29 11.12 -13.00 17.17
C HIS A 29 12.02 -13.27 15.96
N ARG A 30 11.48 -13.91 14.94
CA ARG A 30 12.22 -14.25 13.72
C ARG A 30 12.39 -13.05 12.82
N TYR A 31 11.39 -12.16 12.83
CA TYR A 31 11.33 -11.02 11.94
C TYR A 31 11.40 -9.71 12.72
N GLU A 32 12.60 -9.14 12.82
CA GLU A 32 12.81 -7.87 13.49
C GLU A 32 13.64 -6.89 12.65
N ILE A 33 13.22 -5.63 12.63
CA ILE A 33 14.04 -4.52 12.17
C ILE A 33 14.76 -3.97 13.40
N ARG A 34 16.09 -3.99 13.39
CA ARG A 34 16.92 -3.72 14.56
C ARG A 34 17.95 -2.63 14.30
N PHE A 35 18.09 -1.73 15.30
CA PHE A 35 19.14 -0.73 15.38
C PHE A 35 19.81 -0.82 16.75
N ASP A 36 21.14 -0.77 16.76
CA ASP A 36 21.94 -0.84 17.99
C ASP A 36 22.55 0.51 18.38
N THR A 37 22.08 1.58 17.73
CA THR A 37 22.42 2.97 18.05
C THR A 37 21.17 3.83 18.08
N PRO A 38 21.07 4.78 19.06
CA PRO A 38 19.94 5.69 19.12
C PRO A 38 19.92 6.64 17.93
N ALA A 39 18.74 7.09 17.52
CA ALA A 39 18.60 8.17 16.57
C ALA A 39 19.07 9.49 17.19
N SER A 40 19.62 10.37 16.35
CA SER A 40 20.06 11.70 16.76
C SER A 40 18.87 12.56 17.24
N LEU A 41 19.10 13.36 18.29
CA LEU A 41 18.12 14.28 18.78
C LEU A 41 17.93 15.45 17.81
N ARG A 42 16.71 15.60 17.28
CA ARG A 42 16.30 16.80 16.53
C ARG A 42 15.51 17.73 17.43
N GLN A 43 15.99 18.99 17.57
CA GLN A 43 15.38 19.98 18.45
C GLN A 43 14.05 20.54 17.94
N GLN A 44 13.95 20.73 16.60
CA GLN A 44 12.79 21.30 15.95
C GLN A 44 12.07 20.23 15.12
N PRO A 45 10.73 20.31 14.96
CA PRO A 45 10.00 19.46 14.03
C PRO A 45 10.52 19.56 12.59
N THR A 46 10.28 18.54 11.77
CA THR A 46 10.77 18.48 10.38
C THR A 46 10.34 19.70 9.55
N TRP A 47 9.12 20.16 9.71
CA TRP A 47 8.60 21.32 8.96
C TRP A 47 9.25 22.67 9.31
N CYS A 48 10.11 22.69 10.32
CA CYS A 48 10.94 23.87 10.62
C CYS A 48 12.18 24.02 9.75
N GLY A 49 12.37 23.12 8.78
CA GLY A 49 13.39 23.16 7.74
C GLY A 49 14.39 22.02 7.76
N GLY A 50 14.98 21.77 6.60
CA GLY A 50 16.00 20.75 6.35
C GLY A 50 15.47 19.31 6.20
N GLU A 51 16.23 18.47 5.55
CA GLU A 51 15.97 17.04 5.43
C GLU A 51 16.01 16.36 6.80
N ASP A 52 15.24 15.30 6.95
CA ASP A 52 15.18 14.51 8.18
C ASP A 52 15.54 13.04 7.89
N LEU A 53 16.82 12.84 7.63
CA LEU A 53 17.37 11.52 7.29
C LEU A 53 17.16 10.48 8.41
N GLU A 54 17.13 10.92 9.68
CA GLU A 54 16.83 10.01 10.82
C GLU A 54 15.39 9.50 10.75
N TRP A 55 14.44 10.36 10.38
CA TRP A 55 13.06 9.93 10.18
C TRP A 55 12.93 9.00 8.99
N GLU A 56 13.49 9.37 7.85
CA GLU A 56 13.31 8.65 6.61
C GLU A 56 14.01 7.28 6.63
N SER A 57 15.25 7.24 7.10
CA SER A 57 16.09 6.04 7.03
C SER A 57 16.07 5.16 8.28
N ARG A 58 15.74 5.72 9.45
CA ARG A 58 15.98 5.03 10.72
C ARG A 58 14.77 4.98 11.65
N SER A 59 13.64 5.61 11.32
CA SER A 59 12.43 5.49 12.14
C SER A 59 11.82 4.09 12.04
N LEU A 60 11.13 3.67 13.11
CA LEU A 60 10.33 2.46 13.13
C LEU A 60 8.87 2.84 12.87
N PRO A 61 8.29 2.47 11.73
CA PRO A 61 6.91 2.80 11.37
C PRO A 61 5.92 1.91 12.13
N LEU A 62 4.95 2.52 12.81
CA LEU A 62 3.79 1.86 13.39
C LEU A 62 2.50 2.37 12.76
N GLY A 63 1.47 1.53 12.66
CA GLY A 63 0.19 1.95 12.10
C GLY A 63 -0.92 0.93 12.30
N ASN A 64 -2.17 1.40 12.11
CA ASN A 64 -3.37 0.58 12.18
C ASN A 64 -4.37 0.89 11.03
N GLY A 65 -3.90 1.53 9.97
CA GLY A 65 -4.74 2.01 8.86
C GLY A 65 -5.42 3.36 9.09
N SER A 66 -5.56 3.83 10.35
CA SER A 66 -6.12 5.15 10.71
C SER A 66 -5.05 6.09 11.27
N ILE A 67 -4.28 5.62 12.24
CA ILE A 67 -3.20 6.37 12.88
C ILE A 67 -1.87 5.77 12.43
N GLY A 68 -0.95 6.62 11.98
CA GLY A 68 0.44 6.29 11.71
C GLY A 68 1.37 7.01 12.68
N ALA A 69 2.45 6.35 13.09
CA ALA A 69 3.49 6.96 13.92
C ALA A 69 4.87 6.41 13.57
N ASN A 70 5.88 7.26 13.70
CA ASN A 70 7.28 6.86 13.55
C ASN A 70 8.00 7.02 14.87
N VAL A 71 8.54 5.93 15.41
CA VAL A 71 9.32 5.90 16.64
C VAL A 71 10.81 6.01 16.31
N LEU A 72 11.48 7.03 16.86
CA LEU A 72 12.90 7.25 16.57
C LEU A 72 13.83 6.62 17.60
N GLY A 73 13.38 6.41 18.85
CA GLY A 73 14.20 5.80 19.89
C GLY A 73 15.33 6.68 20.39
N SER A 74 15.19 8.01 20.27
CA SER A 74 16.16 8.95 20.82
C SER A 74 16.18 8.90 22.37
N ILE A 75 17.33 9.11 23.00
CA ILE A 75 17.49 8.91 24.45
C ILE A 75 16.97 10.09 25.25
N GLN A 76 17.57 11.28 25.04
CA GLN A 76 17.28 12.47 25.83
C GLN A 76 15.83 12.94 25.67
N ALA A 77 15.30 12.80 24.49
CA ALA A 77 13.88 13.01 24.19
C ALA A 77 13.44 12.03 23.12
N GLU A 78 12.47 11.18 23.44
CA GLU A 78 11.78 10.38 22.40
C GLU A 78 11.03 11.31 21.47
N ARG A 79 11.12 11.06 20.18
CA ARG A 79 10.45 11.83 19.15
C ARG A 79 9.53 10.90 18.36
N ILE A 80 8.28 11.29 18.21
CA ILE A 80 7.25 10.52 17.51
C ILE A 80 6.52 11.45 16.55
N THR A 81 6.68 11.24 15.24
CA THR A 81 5.84 11.93 14.24
C THR A 81 4.51 11.22 14.12
N LEU A 82 3.44 11.97 13.93
CA LEU A 82 2.08 11.47 13.93
C LEU A 82 1.37 11.77 12.62
N ASN A 83 0.63 10.78 12.14
CA ASN A 83 -0.29 10.92 11.02
C ASN A 83 -1.68 10.44 11.44
N GLU A 84 -2.69 11.11 10.89
CA GLU A 84 -4.04 10.63 10.82
C GLU A 84 -4.40 10.50 9.33
N LYS A 85 -4.91 9.35 8.93
CA LYS A 85 -5.01 8.92 7.52
C LYS A 85 -5.81 9.86 6.61
N SER A 86 -6.81 10.52 7.18
CA SER A 86 -7.71 11.41 6.45
C SER A 86 -7.34 12.89 6.53
N LEU A 87 -6.25 13.24 7.22
CA LEU A 87 -5.83 14.63 7.36
C LEU A 87 -5.14 15.12 6.08
N TRP A 88 -5.89 15.87 5.26
CA TRP A 88 -5.45 16.39 3.97
C TRP A 88 -5.66 17.89 3.86
N ARG A 89 -4.72 18.58 3.24
CA ARG A 89 -4.83 19.96 2.80
C ARG A 89 -5.48 19.99 1.41
N GLY A 90 -6.15 21.07 1.05
CA GLY A 90 -6.79 21.17 -0.27
C GLY A 90 -8.19 20.55 -0.34
N GLY A 91 -8.63 20.20 -1.51
CA GLY A 91 -9.95 19.63 -1.75
C GLY A 91 -11.09 20.63 -1.83
N PRO A 92 -12.35 20.17 -1.83
CA PRO A 92 -13.52 21.02 -2.09
C PRO A 92 -13.79 22.08 -1.01
N GLY A 93 -13.21 21.93 0.19
CA GLY A 93 -13.32 22.91 1.28
C GLY A 93 -12.47 24.16 1.11
N THR A 94 -11.61 24.27 0.08
CA THR A 94 -10.82 25.46 -0.19
C THR A 94 -11.68 26.62 -0.72
N SER A 95 -11.20 27.85 -0.63
CA SER A 95 -11.93 29.05 -1.14
C SER A 95 -12.27 28.89 -2.61
N GLY A 96 -13.54 29.02 -2.96
CA GLY A 96 -14.05 28.75 -4.30
C GLY A 96 -13.99 27.30 -4.74
N GLY A 97 -13.58 26.39 -3.82
CA GLY A 97 -13.16 25.04 -4.13
C GLY A 97 -14.22 24.14 -4.73
N ALA A 98 -15.42 24.09 -4.15
CA ALA A 98 -16.42 23.14 -4.58
C ALA A 98 -16.77 23.27 -6.07
N GLU A 99 -17.05 24.47 -6.56
CA GLU A 99 -17.40 24.68 -7.97
C GLU A 99 -16.26 24.31 -8.93
N HIS A 100 -15.05 24.74 -8.62
CA HIS A 100 -13.90 24.56 -9.51
C HIS A 100 -13.21 23.22 -9.32
N TYR A 101 -13.18 22.67 -8.09
CA TYR A 101 -12.62 21.38 -7.80
C TYR A 101 -13.28 20.25 -8.60
N TRP A 102 -14.62 20.30 -8.69
CA TRP A 102 -15.41 19.31 -9.43
C TRP A 102 -15.62 19.66 -10.91
N ASN A 103 -15.23 20.86 -11.33
CA ASN A 103 -15.53 21.33 -12.67
C ASN A 103 -14.54 20.75 -13.68
N ALA A 104 -14.96 19.66 -14.32
CA ALA A 104 -14.26 19.11 -15.47
C ALA A 104 -14.37 20.05 -16.69
N ASN A 105 -13.36 20.09 -17.54
CA ASN A 105 -13.34 20.88 -18.76
C ASN A 105 -14.45 20.43 -19.73
N LYS A 106 -15.47 21.25 -19.89
CA LYS A 106 -16.72 20.89 -20.57
C LYS A 106 -16.62 20.77 -22.09
N GLU A 107 -15.61 21.41 -22.67
CA GLU A 107 -15.51 21.52 -24.14
C GLU A 107 -14.67 20.38 -24.74
N SER A 108 -13.97 19.61 -23.93
CA SER A 108 -13.01 18.60 -24.40
C SER A 108 -13.64 17.53 -25.25
N ALA A 109 -14.80 17.01 -24.88
CA ALA A 109 -15.50 15.99 -25.66
C ALA A 109 -15.81 16.42 -27.11
N GLY A 110 -16.16 17.71 -27.32
CA GLY A 110 -16.44 18.25 -28.64
C GLY A 110 -15.23 18.32 -29.60
N VAL A 111 -14.01 18.26 -29.04
CA VAL A 111 -12.76 18.31 -29.81
C VAL A 111 -12.27 16.93 -30.27
N LEU A 112 -12.77 15.85 -29.66
CA LEU A 112 -12.34 14.48 -30.00
C LEU A 112 -12.41 14.15 -31.50
N PRO A 113 -13.49 14.49 -32.24
CA PRO A 113 -13.55 14.20 -33.65
C PRO A 113 -12.43 14.90 -34.45
N GLU A 114 -12.03 16.12 -34.07
CA GLU A 114 -10.94 16.84 -34.75
C GLU A 114 -9.57 16.20 -34.43
N ILE A 115 -9.35 15.79 -33.18
CA ILE A 115 -8.12 15.06 -32.78
C ILE A 115 -8.01 13.75 -33.56
N ARG A 116 -9.07 12.95 -33.60
CA ARG A 116 -9.13 11.69 -34.34
C ARG A 116 -8.96 11.88 -35.84
N GLY A 117 -9.57 12.92 -36.41
CA GLY A 117 -9.36 13.28 -37.80
C GLY A 117 -7.93 13.74 -38.13
N ALA A 118 -7.25 14.39 -37.18
CA ALA A 118 -5.83 14.72 -37.33
C ALA A 118 -4.95 13.45 -37.34
N PHE A 119 -5.21 12.48 -36.47
CA PHE A 119 -4.54 11.17 -36.52
C PHE A 119 -4.79 10.45 -37.84
N GLU A 120 -6.02 10.42 -38.33
CA GLU A 120 -6.38 9.78 -39.62
C GLU A 120 -5.65 10.44 -40.80
N ALA A 121 -5.45 11.77 -40.75
CA ALA A 121 -4.68 12.54 -41.72
C ALA A 121 -3.16 12.36 -41.55
N GLY A 122 -2.69 11.68 -40.50
CA GLY A 122 -1.26 11.53 -40.20
C GLY A 122 -0.62 12.79 -39.55
N ASP A 123 -1.41 13.76 -39.16
CA ASP A 123 -0.97 15.00 -38.50
C ASP A 123 -0.96 14.86 -36.95
N TYR A 124 0.04 14.12 -36.48
CA TYR A 124 0.22 13.84 -35.05
C TYR A 124 0.54 15.09 -34.22
N ASP A 125 1.23 16.07 -34.81
CA ASP A 125 1.54 17.33 -34.13
C ASP A 125 0.27 18.12 -33.83
N LYS A 126 -0.64 18.20 -34.78
CA LYS A 126 -1.95 18.83 -34.59
C LYS A 126 -2.78 18.10 -33.55
N ALA A 127 -2.80 16.75 -33.61
CA ALA A 127 -3.52 15.94 -32.63
C ALA A 127 -2.99 16.16 -31.21
N ALA A 128 -1.67 16.19 -31.03
CA ALA A 128 -1.03 16.47 -29.76
C ALA A 128 -1.31 17.88 -29.25
N GLU A 129 -1.26 18.91 -30.13
CA GLU A 129 -1.58 20.29 -29.77
C GLU A 129 -3.04 20.44 -29.29
N LEU A 130 -3.99 19.86 -30.01
CA LEU A 130 -5.40 19.88 -29.63
C LEU A 130 -5.63 19.15 -28.30
N THR A 131 -4.97 18.01 -28.10
CA THR A 131 -5.07 17.25 -26.85
C THR A 131 -4.54 18.07 -25.69
N ARG A 132 -3.34 18.65 -25.81
CA ARG A 132 -2.71 19.47 -24.77
C ARG A 132 -3.57 20.66 -24.36
N LYS A 133 -4.22 21.33 -25.31
CA LYS A 133 -5.07 22.48 -25.04
C LYS A 133 -6.40 22.14 -24.37
N ASN A 134 -6.95 20.95 -24.63
CA ASN A 134 -8.33 20.65 -24.23
C ASN A 134 -8.43 19.56 -23.15
N PHE A 135 -7.39 18.73 -22.94
CA PHE A 135 -7.45 17.62 -21.99
C PHE A 135 -6.68 17.88 -20.69
N ASN A 136 -6.34 19.12 -20.39
CA ASN A 136 -5.90 19.55 -19.07
C ASN A 136 -7.11 19.88 -18.16
N GLY A 137 -6.89 19.89 -16.85
CA GLY A 137 -7.90 20.18 -15.85
C GLY A 137 -7.84 21.62 -15.30
N LEU A 138 -8.59 21.86 -14.24
CA LEU A 138 -8.71 23.16 -13.59
C LEU A 138 -8.01 23.24 -12.22
N ALA A 139 -7.87 22.10 -11.51
CA ALA A 139 -7.22 22.04 -10.21
C ALA A 139 -5.69 22.08 -10.35
N ALA A 140 -5.04 22.96 -9.60
CA ALA A 140 -3.58 23.05 -9.58
C ALA A 140 -2.98 21.93 -8.72
N TYR A 141 -1.90 21.31 -9.22
CA TYR A 141 -1.18 20.24 -8.53
C TYR A 141 -0.38 20.76 -7.33
N ASP A 142 0.29 21.91 -7.49
CA ASP A 142 1.13 22.48 -6.45
C ASP A 142 0.29 23.00 -5.28
N SER A 143 0.50 22.44 -4.10
CA SER A 143 -0.19 22.81 -2.86
C SER A 143 0.55 23.86 -2.05
N SER A 144 1.79 24.23 -2.43
CA SER A 144 2.66 25.12 -1.66
C SER A 144 2.24 26.57 -1.67
N GLU A 145 1.47 27.01 -2.68
CA GLU A 145 0.98 28.39 -2.78
C GLU A 145 -0.46 28.55 -2.26
N GLU A 146 -0.79 29.67 -1.62
CA GLU A 146 -2.15 30.03 -1.18
C GLU A 146 -3.08 30.39 -2.35
N LYS A 147 -3.13 29.60 -3.42
CA LYS A 147 -4.04 29.83 -4.54
C LYS A 147 -5.39 29.14 -4.35
N GLU A 148 -6.37 29.63 -5.06
CA GLU A 148 -7.78 29.24 -4.95
C GLU A 148 -7.93 27.84 -5.43
N PHE A 149 -7.99 26.93 -5.73
CA PHE A 149 -8.19 25.57 -6.17
C PHE A 149 -6.96 24.71 -6.05
N ARG A 150 -6.97 23.89 -5.02
CA ARG A 150 -5.87 22.96 -4.79
C ARG A 150 -6.36 21.53 -4.80
N PHE A 151 -5.67 20.71 -5.55
CA PHE A 151 -5.76 19.27 -5.46
C PHE A 151 -5.51 18.82 -4.01
N GLY A 152 -4.50 19.41 -3.38
CA GLY A 152 -4.18 19.16 -1.99
C GLY A 152 -3.02 18.21 -1.79
N SER A 153 -2.69 17.99 -0.53
CA SER A 153 -1.59 17.10 -0.11
C SER A 153 -1.93 16.43 1.20
N TYR A 154 -1.49 15.19 1.34
CA TYR A 154 -1.43 14.54 2.65
C TYR A 154 -0.50 15.32 3.58
N THR A 155 -0.82 15.40 4.87
CA THR A 155 -0.06 16.23 5.82
C THR A 155 0.09 15.56 7.18
N THR A 156 1.15 15.92 7.92
CA THR A 156 1.35 15.42 9.28
C THR A 156 0.28 15.95 10.24
N ALA A 157 -0.12 15.13 11.22
CA ALA A 157 -0.95 15.60 12.33
C ALA A 157 -0.11 16.39 13.36
N GLY A 158 1.19 16.17 13.40
CA GLY A 158 2.11 16.84 14.31
C GLY A 158 3.18 15.91 14.86
N GLU A 159 3.84 16.35 15.93
CA GLU A 159 4.94 15.62 16.57
C GLU A 159 4.80 15.61 18.08
N LEU A 160 4.99 14.44 18.70
CA LEU A 160 5.20 14.30 20.14
C LEU A 160 6.68 14.31 20.47
N LYS A 161 7.03 14.99 21.56
CA LYS A 161 8.35 14.93 22.17
C LYS A 161 8.24 14.56 23.65
N ILE A 162 8.90 13.47 24.05
CA ILE A 162 8.87 12.99 25.44
C ILE A 162 10.29 13.07 25.99
N TRP A 163 10.58 14.13 26.71
CA TRP A 163 11.85 14.33 27.39
C TRP A 163 11.99 13.35 28.54
N THR A 164 13.18 12.73 28.69
CA THR A 164 13.45 11.71 29.70
C THR A 164 14.45 12.18 30.76
N GLY A 165 15.19 13.24 30.46
CA GLY A 165 16.29 13.72 31.33
C GLY A 165 17.53 12.81 31.37
N ILE A 166 17.55 11.74 30.56
CA ILE A 166 18.70 10.79 30.53
C ILE A 166 19.76 11.36 29.58
N ASP A 167 21.02 11.39 30.06
CA ASP A 167 22.15 11.79 29.24
C ASP A 167 22.51 10.68 28.24
N SER A 168 22.45 10.99 26.96
CA SER A 168 22.80 10.05 25.89
C SER A 168 24.23 9.51 25.98
N ALA A 169 25.17 10.28 26.56
CA ALA A 169 26.56 9.86 26.73
C ALA A 169 26.71 8.76 27.81
N SER A 170 25.73 8.58 28.70
CA SER A 170 25.72 7.56 29.76
C SER A 170 25.11 6.22 29.33
N VAL A 171 24.64 6.11 28.08
CA VAL A 171 23.87 4.95 27.61
C VAL A 171 24.80 3.84 27.12
N THR A 172 24.50 2.63 27.56
CA THR A 172 25.10 1.37 27.08
C THR A 172 23.98 0.37 26.72
N ASP A 173 24.36 -0.69 26.02
CA ASP A 173 23.46 -1.82 25.69
C ASP A 173 22.16 -1.36 25.02
N TYR A 174 22.28 -0.40 24.09
CA TYR A 174 21.13 0.16 23.39
C TYR A 174 20.66 -0.80 22.30
N HIS A 175 19.36 -1.10 22.32
CA HIS A 175 18.67 -1.83 21.25
C HIS A 175 17.33 -1.19 20.96
N ARG A 176 17.02 -1.02 19.69
CA ARG A 176 15.71 -0.59 19.20
C ARG A 176 15.24 -1.55 18.14
N VAL A 177 14.07 -2.11 18.30
CA VAL A 177 13.52 -3.13 17.41
C VAL A 177 12.07 -2.85 17.07
N LEU A 178 11.69 -3.20 15.84
CA LEU A 178 10.30 -3.41 15.43
C LEU A 178 10.10 -4.91 15.28
N LEU A 179 9.27 -5.49 16.12
CA LEU A 179 8.91 -6.91 16.14
C LEU A 179 7.74 -7.12 15.18
N LEU A 180 7.98 -7.71 14.01
CA LEU A 180 6.97 -7.80 12.98
C LEU A 180 5.85 -8.79 13.32
N GLU A 181 6.10 -9.83 14.11
CA GLU A 181 5.09 -10.80 14.51
C GLU A 181 4.04 -10.21 15.46
N ASP A 182 4.41 -9.19 16.24
CA ASP A 182 3.55 -8.55 17.23
C ASP A 182 3.13 -7.12 16.84
N ALA A 183 3.75 -6.52 15.82
CA ALA A 183 3.63 -5.11 15.47
C ALA A 183 3.90 -4.16 16.65
N VAL A 184 4.94 -4.47 17.44
CA VAL A 184 5.38 -3.71 18.62
C VAL A 184 6.79 -3.17 18.37
N ALA A 185 6.98 -1.86 18.57
CA ALA A 185 8.32 -1.29 18.65
C ALA A 185 8.80 -1.28 20.10
N ARG A 186 10.08 -1.60 20.31
CA ARG A 186 10.70 -1.65 21.64
C ARG A 186 12.05 -0.93 21.61
N VAL A 187 12.33 -0.17 22.66
CA VAL A 187 13.64 0.45 22.91
C VAL A 187 14.11 0.01 24.28
N THR A 188 15.31 -0.55 24.35
CA THR A 188 15.96 -0.95 25.64
C THR A 188 17.37 -0.40 25.70
N PHE A 189 17.79 0.00 26.89
CA PHE A 189 19.16 0.47 27.14
C PHE A 189 19.46 0.51 28.65
N SER A 190 20.73 0.60 29.00
CA SER A 190 21.21 0.81 30.36
C SER A 190 21.79 2.22 30.52
N SER A 191 21.58 2.86 31.67
CA SER A 191 22.18 4.15 32.02
C SER A 191 22.31 4.26 33.53
N GLY A 192 23.52 4.57 34.04
CA GLY A 192 23.76 4.72 35.49
C GLY A 192 23.46 3.48 36.30
N GLY A 193 23.54 2.28 35.74
CA GLY A 193 23.23 1.01 36.40
C GLY A 193 21.75 0.66 36.45
N VAL A 194 20.89 1.41 35.75
CA VAL A 194 19.45 1.19 35.62
C VAL A 194 19.13 0.75 34.20
N ASN A 195 18.30 -0.28 34.05
CA ASN A 195 17.81 -0.74 32.76
C ASN A 195 16.46 -0.13 32.43
N TYR A 196 16.36 0.52 31.28
CA TYR A 196 15.17 1.19 30.79
C TYR A 196 14.54 0.40 29.66
N SER A 197 13.21 0.38 29.59
CA SER A 197 12.46 -0.14 28.46
C SER A 197 11.31 0.78 28.07
N ARG A 198 11.11 0.93 26.76
CA ARG A 198 9.98 1.64 26.17
C ARG A 198 9.32 0.70 25.15
N GLU A 199 7.99 0.66 25.14
CA GLU A 199 7.20 -0.18 24.22
C GLU A 199 6.12 0.69 23.56
N TYR A 200 5.89 0.47 22.27
CA TYR A 200 4.98 1.27 21.45
C TYR A 200 4.19 0.35 20.53
N PHE A 201 2.87 0.55 20.46
CA PHE A 201 2.00 -0.12 19.47
C PHE A 201 0.79 0.74 19.15
N ILE A 202 0.16 0.47 18.00
CA ILE A 202 -1.09 1.12 17.58
C ILE A 202 -2.16 0.05 17.36
N SER A 203 -3.12 -0.02 18.29
CA SER A 203 -4.20 -1.01 18.24
C SER A 203 -5.22 -0.65 17.16
N TYR A 204 -5.51 -1.56 16.25
CA TYR A 204 -6.61 -1.39 15.30
C TYR A 204 -7.98 -1.51 15.99
N PRO A 205 -8.28 -2.54 16.81
CA PRO A 205 -9.59 -2.65 17.47
C PRO A 205 -9.93 -1.47 18.39
N ALA A 206 -8.95 -0.94 19.10
CA ALA A 206 -9.15 0.20 20.00
C ALA A 206 -9.00 1.56 19.31
N ASN A 207 -8.33 1.61 18.17
CA ASN A 207 -7.91 2.80 17.42
C ASN A 207 -7.22 3.85 18.31
N VAL A 208 -6.20 3.37 19.03
CA VAL A 208 -5.33 4.20 19.88
C VAL A 208 -3.88 3.73 19.77
N MET A 209 -2.96 4.69 19.88
CA MET A 209 -1.54 4.39 20.12
C MET A 209 -1.31 4.29 21.63
N VAL A 210 -0.48 3.35 22.04
CA VAL A 210 -0.09 3.13 23.44
C VAL A 210 1.43 3.12 23.54
N MET A 211 1.96 3.83 24.53
CA MET A 211 3.39 3.96 24.79
C MET A 211 3.65 3.72 26.27
N ARG A 212 4.52 2.78 26.60
CA ARG A 212 4.87 2.44 27.98
C ARG A 212 6.36 2.66 28.25
N PHE A 213 6.67 3.36 29.33
CA PHE A 213 8.03 3.66 29.79
C PHE A 213 8.23 3.03 31.17
N ARG A 214 9.27 2.21 31.32
CA ARG A 214 9.62 1.51 32.56
C ARG A 214 11.11 1.55 32.84
N ALA A 215 11.48 1.31 34.10
CA ALA A 215 12.83 0.98 34.53
C ALA A 215 12.78 -0.19 35.53
N ASP A 216 13.91 -0.89 35.66
CA ASP A 216 14.05 -2.01 36.61
C ASP A 216 14.22 -1.54 38.07
N HIS A 217 14.39 -0.21 38.29
CA HIS A 217 14.47 0.43 39.60
C HIS A 217 13.27 1.38 39.80
N PRO A 218 12.66 1.40 41.04
CA PRO A 218 11.55 2.30 41.34
C PRO A 218 11.96 3.77 41.23
N GLY A 219 11.01 4.62 40.82
CA GLY A 219 11.18 6.08 40.85
C GLY A 219 12.09 6.64 39.75
N MET A 220 12.46 5.85 38.77
CA MET A 220 13.45 6.24 37.75
C MET A 220 12.83 6.92 36.52
N GLN A 221 11.51 6.98 36.37
CA GLN A 221 10.87 7.67 35.27
C GLN A 221 10.61 9.13 35.61
N ASN A 222 11.32 10.04 34.90
CA ASN A 222 11.09 11.47 34.90
C ASN A 222 10.83 11.91 33.48
N LEU A 223 9.56 12.11 33.12
CA LEU A 223 9.12 12.32 31.76
C LEU A 223 8.39 13.64 31.60
N ARG A 224 8.59 14.31 30.48
CA ARG A 224 7.86 15.52 30.09
C ARG A 224 7.42 15.41 28.64
N LEU A 225 6.10 15.29 28.41
CA LEU A 225 5.50 15.19 27.11
C LEU A 225 4.98 16.55 26.63
N GLU A 226 5.39 16.91 25.41
CA GLU A 226 4.90 18.05 24.64
C GLU A 226 4.36 17.59 23.30
N TYR A 227 3.30 18.23 22.82
CA TYR A 227 2.75 18.02 21.49
C TYR A 227 2.88 19.28 20.64
N SER A 228 3.48 19.15 19.48
CA SER A 228 3.60 20.21 18.46
C SER A 228 2.63 19.89 17.30
N PRO A 229 1.51 20.64 17.19
CA PRO A 229 0.53 20.41 16.13
C PRO A 229 1.02 20.85 14.76
N ASN A 230 0.30 20.47 13.71
CA ASN A 230 0.52 20.95 12.35
C ASN A 230 0.46 22.50 12.29
N PRO A 231 1.50 23.19 11.83
CA PRO A 231 1.60 24.66 11.87
C PRO A 231 0.65 25.37 10.88
N THR A 232 0.08 24.63 9.91
CA THR A 232 -0.92 25.19 8.97
C THR A 232 -2.34 25.10 9.52
N ALA A 233 -2.51 24.66 10.77
CA ALA A 233 -3.80 24.64 11.44
C ALA A 233 -3.92 25.78 12.47
N ASP A 234 -5.12 26.28 12.64
CA ASP A 234 -5.52 27.14 13.74
C ASP A 234 -6.14 26.30 14.85
N GLY A 235 -5.51 26.27 15.99
CA GLY A 235 -5.95 25.47 17.12
C GLY A 235 -5.09 25.68 18.33
N SER A 236 -5.38 24.95 19.41
CA SER A 236 -4.61 25.06 20.63
C SER A 236 -4.57 23.77 21.42
N VAL A 237 -3.40 23.48 22.02
CA VAL A 237 -3.26 22.43 23.03
C VAL A 237 -3.83 22.94 24.34
N LYS A 238 -4.70 22.17 24.97
CA LYS A 238 -5.33 22.47 26.24
C LYS A 238 -5.20 21.28 27.19
N PRO A 239 -5.18 21.52 28.50
CA PRO A 239 -5.38 20.46 29.48
C PRO A 239 -6.70 19.73 29.25
N ASP A 240 -6.65 18.39 29.26
CA ASP A 240 -7.80 17.52 29.21
C ASP A 240 -7.86 16.67 30.48
N ALA A 241 -8.76 17.05 31.41
CA ALA A 241 -8.73 16.61 32.77
C ALA A 241 -7.36 16.92 33.46
N LYS A 242 -7.04 16.22 34.56
CA LYS A 242 -5.76 16.43 35.25
C LYS A 242 -4.59 15.65 34.67
N ASP A 243 -4.87 14.61 33.90
CA ASP A 243 -3.93 13.58 33.41
C ASP A 243 -3.78 13.56 31.88
N GLY A 244 -4.26 14.58 31.17
CA GLY A 244 -4.21 14.58 29.74
C GLY A 244 -4.16 15.95 29.08
N LEU A 245 -3.90 15.93 27.80
CA LEU A 245 -4.01 17.07 26.88
C LEU A 245 -4.92 16.74 25.71
N VAL A 246 -5.52 17.77 25.14
CA VAL A 246 -6.21 17.68 23.86
C VAL A 246 -5.80 18.87 22.99
N TYR A 247 -5.45 18.57 21.77
CA TYR A 247 -5.42 19.54 20.68
C TYR A 247 -6.72 19.42 19.90
N SER A 248 -7.34 20.57 19.61
CA SER A 248 -8.41 20.69 18.63
C SER A 248 -8.09 21.86 17.73
N GLY A 249 -8.13 21.64 16.46
CA GLY A 249 -7.77 22.66 15.47
C GLY A 249 -8.38 22.38 14.11
N ARG A 250 -8.12 23.32 13.20
CA ARG A 250 -8.69 23.32 11.86
C ARG A 250 -7.61 23.74 10.87
N LEU A 251 -7.43 22.99 9.78
CA LEU A 251 -6.53 23.40 8.71
C LEU A 251 -7.03 24.72 8.09
N LYS A 252 -6.10 25.67 7.85
CA LYS A 252 -6.46 27.02 7.38
C LYS A 252 -7.01 27.04 5.97
N ASN A 253 -6.52 26.17 5.10
CA ASN A 253 -6.84 26.22 3.67
C ASN A 253 -8.16 25.57 3.28
N ASN A 254 -8.61 24.51 3.98
CA ASN A 254 -9.82 23.77 3.63
C ASN A 254 -10.81 23.61 4.79
N GLN A 255 -10.47 24.16 5.96
CA GLN A 255 -11.29 24.15 7.16
C GLN A 255 -11.55 22.74 7.76
N MET A 256 -10.79 21.72 7.35
CA MET A 256 -10.86 20.39 7.93
C MET A 256 -10.47 20.44 9.41
N GLU A 257 -11.32 19.89 10.27
CA GLU A 257 -11.09 19.82 11.69
C GLU A 257 -10.35 18.53 12.05
N TYR A 258 -9.42 18.61 13.03
CA TYR A 258 -8.79 17.44 13.59
C TYR A 258 -8.52 17.59 15.09
N ALA A 259 -8.47 16.47 15.80
CA ALA A 259 -8.14 16.43 17.20
C ALA A 259 -7.09 15.36 17.49
N VAL A 260 -6.17 15.69 18.39
CA VAL A 260 -5.22 14.74 18.99
C VAL A 260 -5.39 14.81 20.50
N ARG A 261 -5.66 13.68 21.12
CA ARG A 261 -5.87 13.56 22.56
C ARG A 261 -4.84 12.59 23.14
N VAL A 262 -4.16 13.02 24.22
CA VAL A 262 -3.20 12.19 24.95
C VAL A 262 -3.61 12.11 26.42
N ARG A 263 -3.55 10.92 26.99
CA ARG A 263 -3.70 10.67 28.43
C ARG A 263 -2.47 9.95 28.98
N MET A 264 -2.13 10.20 30.22
CA MET A 264 -1.03 9.57 30.92
C MET A 264 -1.51 8.91 32.20
N THR A 265 -1.13 7.66 32.39
CA THR A 265 -1.24 7.00 33.71
C THR A 265 0.14 6.73 34.27
N VAL A 266 0.31 6.87 35.58
CA VAL A 266 1.60 6.63 36.25
C VAL A 266 1.43 5.66 37.41
N LYS A 267 2.46 4.85 37.62
CA LYS A 267 2.58 3.99 38.79
C LYS A 267 3.76 4.47 39.64
N GLY A 268 3.54 4.71 40.92
CA GLY A 268 4.53 5.41 41.76
C GLY A 268 4.70 6.88 41.40
N GLY A 269 5.49 7.62 42.17
CA GLY A 269 5.83 9.02 41.90
C GLY A 269 4.64 9.98 41.89
N SER A 270 4.76 11.02 41.10
CA SER A 270 3.73 12.05 40.94
C SER A 270 3.62 12.49 39.48
N PHE A 271 2.49 13.10 39.10
CA PHE A 271 2.32 13.70 37.79
C PHE A 271 1.70 15.09 37.85
N SER A 272 1.94 15.90 36.86
CA SER A 272 1.35 17.23 36.69
C SER A 272 0.95 17.50 35.26
N ASN A 273 -0.01 18.42 35.10
CA ASN A 273 -0.40 18.94 33.77
C ASN A 273 -0.40 20.47 33.88
N ARG A 274 0.50 21.13 33.17
CA ARG A 274 0.63 22.58 33.16
C ARG A 274 0.49 23.10 31.73
N GLY A 275 -0.69 23.66 31.43
CA GLY A 275 -0.96 24.26 30.11
C GLY A 275 -0.92 23.27 28.94
N GLY A 276 -1.18 21.97 29.19
CA GLY A 276 -1.10 20.93 28.14
C GLY A 276 0.28 20.27 28.02
N VAL A 277 1.20 20.52 28.95
CA VAL A 277 2.44 19.78 29.13
C VAL A 277 2.22 18.74 30.21
N LEU A 278 2.45 17.46 29.90
CA LEU A 278 2.31 16.36 30.87
C LEU A 278 3.67 16.01 31.45
N GLU A 279 3.78 15.98 32.80
CA GLU A 279 5.02 15.62 33.47
C GLU A 279 4.78 14.48 34.47
N ALA A 280 5.67 13.48 34.45
CA ALA A 280 5.79 12.45 35.50
C ALA A 280 7.12 12.62 36.21
N SER A 281 7.13 12.50 37.52
CA SER A 281 8.32 12.64 38.36
C SER A 281 8.44 11.51 39.37
N GLY A 282 9.59 10.81 39.35
CA GLY A 282 9.86 9.71 40.23
C GLY A 282 8.90 8.53 40.08
N ALA A 283 8.35 8.31 38.90
CA ALA A 283 7.45 7.19 38.61
C ALA A 283 8.21 5.88 38.39
N ASP A 284 7.58 4.76 38.71
CA ASP A 284 8.07 3.42 38.40
C ASP A 284 7.74 3.05 36.95
N GLU A 285 6.56 3.49 36.48
CA GLU A 285 6.04 3.26 35.14
C GLU A 285 5.15 4.46 34.73
N ALA A 286 5.24 4.81 33.44
CA ALA A 286 4.29 5.73 32.83
C ALA A 286 3.76 5.12 31.53
N VAL A 287 2.44 5.21 31.31
CA VAL A 287 1.78 4.78 30.09
C VAL A 287 1.02 5.95 29.48
N PHE A 288 1.31 6.23 28.22
CA PHE A 288 0.61 7.24 27.43
C PHE A 288 -0.33 6.56 26.45
N TYR A 289 -1.53 7.08 26.34
CA TYR A 289 -2.55 6.67 25.37
C TYR A 289 -2.83 7.85 24.46
N LEU A 290 -2.84 7.64 23.14
CA LEU A 290 -3.09 8.67 22.14
C LEU A 290 -4.20 8.23 21.20
N SER A 291 -5.15 9.13 20.93
CA SER A 291 -6.15 9.00 19.89
C SER A 291 -6.13 10.24 18.99
N ALA A 292 -6.22 10.03 17.68
CA ALA A 292 -6.33 11.08 16.67
C ALA A 292 -7.52 10.80 15.75
N ASP A 293 -8.15 11.88 15.25
CA ASP A 293 -9.25 11.78 14.28
C ASP A 293 -9.42 13.11 13.55
N THR A 294 -10.12 13.08 12.40
CA THR A 294 -10.57 14.26 11.66
C THR A 294 -12.08 14.29 11.56
N ASP A 295 -12.65 15.36 11.02
CA ASP A 295 -14.06 15.43 10.65
C ASP A 295 -14.33 14.81 9.26
N TYR A 296 -13.35 14.17 8.63
CA TYR A 296 -13.52 13.52 7.34
C TYR A 296 -14.58 12.41 7.37
N ARG A 297 -15.39 12.36 6.31
CA ARG A 297 -16.29 11.26 6.02
C ARG A 297 -16.25 10.91 4.54
N MET A 298 -15.97 9.65 4.21
CA MET A 298 -16.10 9.13 2.85
C MET A 298 -17.52 9.40 2.30
N ASN A 299 -17.58 9.90 1.07
CA ASN A 299 -18.85 10.20 0.38
C ASN A 299 -18.83 9.66 -1.05
N TYR A 300 -19.76 8.80 -1.37
CA TYR A 300 -19.86 8.14 -2.67
C TYR A 300 -20.76 8.88 -3.66
N ASP A 301 -21.55 9.85 -3.18
CA ASP A 301 -22.45 10.69 -4.00
C ASP A 301 -22.39 12.14 -3.49
N PRO A 302 -21.23 12.82 -3.68
CA PRO A 302 -21.05 14.18 -3.18
C PRO A 302 -21.92 15.19 -3.95
N ASP A 303 -22.51 16.13 -3.23
CA ASP A 303 -23.01 17.35 -3.84
C ASP A 303 -21.82 18.22 -4.32
N PHE A 304 -21.68 18.34 -5.62
CA PHE A 304 -20.56 19.05 -6.23
C PHE A 304 -20.57 20.58 -5.99
N GLY A 305 -21.66 21.14 -5.45
CA GLY A 305 -21.75 22.53 -5.01
C GLY A 305 -21.43 22.73 -3.53
N ASP A 306 -21.35 21.66 -2.75
CA ASP A 306 -21.16 21.73 -1.29
C ASP A 306 -19.66 21.59 -0.91
N PRO A 307 -19.02 22.66 -0.39
CA PRO A 307 -17.67 22.56 0.12
C PRO A 307 -17.51 21.63 1.34
N LYS A 308 -18.62 21.23 1.97
CA LYS A 308 -18.67 20.33 3.12
C LYS A 308 -19.11 18.89 2.77
N ALA A 309 -19.08 18.54 1.49
CA ALA A 309 -19.53 17.22 1.02
C ALA A 309 -18.86 16.04 1.76
N TYR A 310 -17.66 16.22 2.32
CA TYR A 310 -16.88 15.21 3.05
C TYR A 310 -16.76 15.49 4.56
N VAL A 311 -17.57 16.39 5.12
CA VAL A 311 -17.55 16.67 6.55
C VAL A 311 -18.48 15.70 7.30
N GLY A 312 -17.94 15.08 8.33
CA GLY A 312 -18.61 14.10 9.19
C GLY A 312 -18.74 14.57 10.64
N VAL A 313 -18.32 13.70 11.58
CA VAL A 313 -18.47 13.89 13.01
C VAL A 313 -17.32 14.71 13.56
N GLU A 314 -17.60 15.55 14.56
CA GLU A 314 -16.58 16.33 15.29
C GLU A 314 -15.49 15.40 15.90
N PRO A 315 -14.20 15.59 15.55
CA PRO A 315 -13.13 14.67 15.93
C PRO A 315 -12.87 14.62 17.45
N SER A 316 -13.16 15.69 18.19
CA SER A 316 -12.98 15.70 19.65
C SER A 316 -13.92 14.72 20.34
N VAL A 317 -15.12 14.50 19.82
CA VAL A 317 -16.10 13.52 20.35
C VAL A 317 -15.61 12.10 20.16
N THR A 318 -15.09 11.80 18.97
CA THR A 318 -14.58 10.47 18.64
C THR A 318 -13.34 10.12 19.45
N THR A 319 -12.37 11.05 19.51
CA THR A 319 -11.14 10.84 20.29
C THR A 319 -11.41 10.69 21.78
N GLU A 320 -12.38 11.41 22.35
CA GLU A 320 -12.79 11.25 23.75
C GLU A 320 -13.40 9.86 24.01
N ARG A 321 -14.30 9.41 23.16
CA ARG A 321 -14.93 8.09 23.27
C ARG A 321 -13.89 6.97 23.23
N ARG A 322 -12.96 6.99 22.25
CA ARG A 322 -11.88 6.02 22.12
C ARG A 322 -10.97 6.02 23.35
N MET A 323 -10.59 7.21 23.82
CA MET A 323 -9.74 7.37 24.99
C MET A 323 -10.37 6.81 26.26
N LYS A 324 -11.66 7.07 26.52
CA LYS A 324 -12.38 6.50 27.67
C LYS A 324 -12.39 4.97 27.64
N ALA A 325 -12.62 4.40 26.48
CA ALA A 325 -12.63 2.94 26.29
C ALA A 325 -11.23 2.34 26.51
N ALA A 326 -10.18 2.98 25.98
CA ALA A 326 -8.81 2.53 26.13
C ALA A 326 -8.33 2.56 27.60
N LEU A 327 -8.59 3.65 28.31
CA LEU A 327 -8.26 3.77 29.73
C LEU A 327 -8.98 2.74 30.61
N ALA A 328 -10.23 2.40 30.26
CA ALA A 328 -10.97 1.37 30.98
C ALA A 328 -10.40 -0.05 30.78
N LYS A 329 -9.80 -0.34 29.62
CA LYS A 329 -9.12 -1.60 29.32
C LYS A 329 -7.74 -1.68 29.99
N GLY A 330 -6.98 -0.61 29.97
CA GLY A 330 -5.60 -0.55 30.44
C GLY A 330 -4.61 -1.21 29.48
N TYR A 331 -3.32 -1.10 29.80
CA TYR A 331 -2.21 -1.47 28.93
C TYR A 331 -2.24 -2.94 28.50
N ASP A 332 -2.32 -3.88 29.46
CA ASP A 332 -2.17 -5.31 29.18
C ASP A 332 -3.29 -5.84 28.29
N ALA A 333 -4.55 -5.45 28.56
CA ALA A 333 -5.68 -5.86 27.73
C ALA A 333 -5.63 -5.25 26.33
N LEU A 334 -5.14 -4.03 26.17
CA LEU A 334 -4.95 -3.40 24.87
C LEU A 334 -3.83 -4.07 24.05
N LEU A 335 -2.75 -4.47 24.72
CA LEU A 335 -1.65 -5.20 24.08
C LEU A 335 -2.10 -6.60 23.61
N ASP A 336 -2.82 -7.34 24.49
CA ASP A 336 -3.34 -8.66 24.14
C ASP A 336 -4.33 -8.59 22.96
N GLU A 337 -5.24 -7.61 22.96
CA GLU A 337 -6.19 -7.37 21.86
C GLU A 337 -5.47 -6.98 20.55
N HIS A 338 -4.45 -6.13 20.64
CA HIS A 338 -3.64 -5.70 19.50
C HIS A 338 -2.90 -6.89 18.88
N ILE A 339 -2.17 -7.68 19.67
CA ILE A 339 -1.44 -8.85 19.19
C ILE A 339 -2.40 -9.89 18.60
N SER A 340 -3.53 -10.14 19.26
CA SER A 340 -4.52 -11.11 18.77
C SER A 340 -5.10 -10.72 17.41
N ASP A 341 -5.48 -9.45 17.23
CA ASP A 341 -5.99 -8.94 15.94
C ASP A 341 -4.90 -9.02 14.86
N TYR A 342 -3.74 -8.44 15.14
CA TYR A 342 -2.66 -8.31 14.17
C TYR A 342 -2.12 -9.69 13.73
N SER A 343 -1.81 -10.57 14.68
CA SER A 343 -1.25 -11.89 14.38
C SER A 343 -2.22 -12.79 13.61
N SER A 344 -3.54 -12.55 13.71
CA SER A 344 -4.55 -13.25 12.90
C SER A 344 -4.41 -13.00 11.39
N LEU A 345 -3.79 -11.89 11.00
CA LEU A 345 -3.45 -11.53 9.64
C LEU A 345 -2.00 -11.89 9.30
N PHE A 346 -1.06 -11.42 10.12
CA PHE A 346 0.37 -11.61 9.86
C PHE A 346 0.77 -13.08 9.86
N GLY A 347 0.25 -13.89 10.77
CA GLY A 347 0.56 -15.32 10.91
C GLY A 347 0.03 -16.23 9.80
N ARG A 348 -0.71 -15.69 8.82
CA ARG A 348 -1.28 -16.53 7.74
C ARG A 348 -0.24 -17.02 6.72
N VAL A 349 0.87 -16.30 6.56
CA VAL A 349 1.92 -16.67 5.61
C VAL A 349 3.26 -16.74 6.33
N ASP A 350 3.94 -17.87 6.20
CA ASP A 350 5.32 -18.07 6.62
C ASP A 350 6.19 -18.45 5.42
N LEU A 351 7.35 -17.77 5.28
CA LEU A 351 8.32 -17.98 4.22
C LEU A 351 9.66 -18.37 4.80
N SER A 352 10.27 -19.44 4.28
CA SER A 352 11.65 -19.82 4.58
C SER A 352 12.37 -20.17 3.28
N LEU A 353 13.45 -19.44 3.00
CA LEU A 353 14.23 -19.60 1.77
C LEU A 353 15.44 -20.52 1.94
N GLY A 354 15.59 -21.11 3.14
CA GLY A 354 16.71 -22.00 3.45
C GLY A 354 18.07 -21.26 3.52
N GLY A 355 19.16 -22.02 3.55
CA GLY A 355 20.50 -21.46 3.56
C GLY A 355 20.96 -20.86 4.91
N ASN A 356 22.10 -20.20 4.89
CA ASN A 356 22.70 -19.56 6.06
C ASN A 356 22.42 -18.07 6.07
N SER A 357 21.58 -17.62 6.98
CA SER A 357 21.36 -16.20 7.23
C SER A 357 22.59 -15.54 7.89
N ALA A 358 22.63 -14.22 7.87
CA ALA A 358 23.63 -13.45 8.62
C ALA A 358 23.57 -13.76 10.11
N PRO A 359 24.67 -13.54 10.87
CA PRO A 359 24.65 -13.65 12.32
C PRO A 359 23.49 -12.87 12.95
N VAL A 360 22.83 -13.48 13.92
CA VAL A 360 21.61 -12.92 14.56
C VAL A 360 21.85 -11.69 15.43
N ASP A 361 23.09 -11.35 15.70
CA ASP A 361 23.52 -10.18 16.49
C ASP A 361 23.75 -8.93 15.63
N LEU A 362 23.71 -9.04 14.29
CA LEU A 362 23.84 -7.90 13.40
C LEU A 362 22.54 -7.07 13.34
N SER A 363 22.70 -5.75 13.39
CA SER A 363 21.62 -4.81 13.12
C SER A 363 21.17 -4.86 11.65
N THR A 364 19.96 -4.35 11.36
CA THR A 364 19.44 -4.32 9.97
C THR A 364 20.34 -3.51 9.02
N PRO A 365 20.88 -2.32 9.38
CA PRO A 365 21.83 -1.63 8.53
C PRO A 365 23.11 -2.43 8.24
N GLU A 366 23.66 -3.15 9.23
CA GLU A 366 24.84 -4.00 9.03
C GLU A 366 24.55 -5.18 8.09
N ARG A 367 23.36 -5.78 8.20
CA ARG A 367 22.93 -6.83 7.29
C ARG A 367 22.77 -6.30 5.86
N LEU A 368 22.16 -5.11 5.68
CA LEU A 368 22.02 -4.46 4.39
C LEU A 368 23.39 -4.14 3.76
N GLU A 369 24.34 -3.62 4.53
CA GLU A 369 25.67 -3.31 4.01
C GLU A 369 26.41 -4.57 3.53
N ARG A 370 26.30 -5.66 4.29
CA ARG A 370 26.83 -6.97 3.85
C ARG A 370 26.14 -7.46 2.57
N TYR A 371 24.82 -7.28 2.49
CA TYR A 371 24.03 -7.67 1.33
C TYR A 371 24.40 -6.83 0.08
N ARG A 372 24.59 -5.53 0.23
CA ARG A 372 25.10 -4.60 -0.80
C ARG A 372 26.48 -5.00 -1.29
N SER A 373 27.33 -5.47 -0.41
CA SER A 373 28.68 -5.98 -0.77
C SER A 373 28.68 -7.37 -1.43
N GLY A 374 27.52 -7.97 -1.66
CA GLY A 374 27.35 -9.23 -2.40
C GLY A 374 27.15 -10.47 -1.52
N ALA A 375 27.12 -10.34 -0.20
CA ALA A 375 26.84 -11.48 0.68
C ALA A 375 25.41 -12.00 0.47
N SER A 376 25.21 -13.30 0.67
CA SER A 376 23.88 -13.91 0.76
C SER A 376 23.31 -13.72 2.18
N ASP A 377 22.02 -13.39 2.27
CA ASP A 377 21.29 -13.33 3.53
C ASP A 377 19.81 -13.69 3.30
N PRO A 378 19.46 -14.99 3.16
CA PRO A 378 18.06 -15.41 2.99
C PRO A 378 17.12 -14.90 4.08
N GLY A 379 17.59 -14.83 5.33
CA GLY A 379 16.78 -14.28 6.42
C GLY A 379 16.47 -12.78 6.29
N LEU A 380 17.33 -11.99 5.62
CA LEU A 380 17.02 -10.61 5.28
C LEU A 380 16.00 -10.53 4.14
N GLU A 381 16.07 -11.46 3.17
CA GLU A 381 15.10 -11.57 2.07
C GLU A 381 13.71 -11.97 2.59
N GLU A 382 13.66 -12.92 3.54
CA GLU A 382 12.44 -13.31 4.27
C GLU A 382 11.88 -12.13 5.09
N LEU A 383 12.74 -11.41 5.80
CA LEU A 383 12.36 -10.21 6.57
C LEU A 383 11.75 -9.14 5.66
N TYR A 384 12.34 -8.87 4.49
CA TYR A 384 11.82 -7.91 3.53
C TYR A 384 10.42 -8.30 3.03
N TYR A 385 10.21 -9.58 2.70
CA TYR A 385 8.89 -10.10 2.30
C TYR A 385 7.84 -9.87 3.39
N GLN A 386 8.15 -10.25 4.63
CA GLN A 386 7.25 -10.09 5.76
C GLN A 386 7.06 -8.61 6.15
N PHE A 387 8.07 -7.77 5.91
CA PHE A 387 7.95 -6.33 6.14
C PHE A 387 6.95 -5.67 5.19
N GLY A 388 6.91 -6.06 3.90
CA GLY A 388 5.87 -5.56 2.99
C GLY A 388 4.46 -6.00 3.44
N ARG A 389 4.29 -7.23 3.95
CA ARG A 389 3.02 -7.65 4.55
C ARG A 389 2.67 -6.83 5.80
N TYR A 390 3.65 -6.60 6.68
CA TYR A 390 3.51 -5.71 7.84
C TYR A 390 3.05 -4.30 7.43
N LEU A 391 3.74 -3.70 6.46
CA LEU A 391 3.41 -2.35 5.98
C LEU A 391 1.98 -2.25 5.44
N LEU A 392 1.49 -3.27 4.74
CA LEU A 392 0.12 -3.30 4.24
C LEU A 392 -0.90 -3.39 5.39
N ILE A 393 -0.69 -4.27 6.38
CA ILE A 393 -1.55 -4.38 7.57
C ILE A 393 -1.54 -3.06 8.36
N ALA A 394 -0.37 -2.43 8.51
CA ALA A 394 -0.23 -1.20 9.29
C ALA A 394 -0.81 0.03 8.58
N SER A 395 -0.86 0.06 7.25
CA SER A 395 -1.30 1.23 6.48
C SER A 395 -2.69 1.10 5.85
N SER A 396 -3.27 -0.10 5.80
CA SER A 396 -4.55 -0.33 5.10
C SER A 396 -5.41 -1.37 5.83
N ARG A 397 -6.43 -0.90 6.53
CA ARG A 397 -7.38 -1.73 7.29
C ARG A 397 -8.81 -1.31 6.98
N PRO A 398 -9.78 -2.25 7.03
CA PRO A 398 -11.20 -1.97 6.79
C PRO A 398 -11.73 -0.73 7.51
N GLY A 399 -12.61 0.01 6.84
CA GLY A 399 -13.23 1.22 7.39
C GLY A 399 -12.34 2.47 7.37
N ASN A 400 -11.18 2.44 6.70
CA ASN A 400 -10.25 3.54 6.57
C ASN A 400 -9.97 3.88 5.09
N LEU A 401 -9.05 4.81 4.85
CA LEU A 401 -8.56 5.16 3.50
C LEU A 401 -7.42 4.23 3.06
N PRO A 402 -7.17 4.08 1.76
CA PRO A 402 -6.10 3.21 1.25
C PRO A 402 -4.70 3.74 1.54
N ALA A 403 -3.69 2.90 1.39
CA ALA A 403 -2.29 3.30 1.43
C ALA A 403 -1.99 4.29 0.30
N ASN A 404 -1.49 5.49 0.65
CA ASN A 404 -1.02 6.49 -0.30
C ASN A 404 0.44 6.22 -0.73
N LEU A 405 1.10 7.14 -1.44
CA LEU A 405 2.50 7.01 -1.88
C LEU A 405 3.50 6.71 -0.75
N GLN A 406 3.18 7.11 0.49
CA GLN A 406 3.98 6.83 1.69
C GLN A 406 3.22 5.95 2.71
N GLY A 407 2.22 5.22 2.25
CA GLY A 407 1.40 4.35 3.09
C GLY A 407 0.47 5.16 4.00
N ILE A 408 0.94 5.48 5.20
CA ILE A 408 0.28 6.33 6.18
C ILE A 408 1.28 7.29 6.84
N TRP A 409 2.57 7.15 6.54
CA TRP A 409 3.65 7.86 7.22
C TRP A 409 4.14 9.06 6.41
N HIS A 410 4.08 10.23 7.03
CA HIS A 410 4.61 11.47 6.46
C HIS A 410 4.99 12.44 7.58
N ASN A 411 6.11 13.13 7.45
CA ASN A 411 6.62 14.04 8.49
C ASN A 411 6.58 15.53 8.11
N GLY A 412 6.02 15.87 6.95
CA GLY A 412 5.97 17.22 6.41
C GLY A 412 4.57 17.84 6.36
N ILE A 413 4.52 19.11 5.91
CA ILE A 413 3.28 19.83 5.62
C ILE A 413 2.73 19.42 4.27
N ASP A 414 3.59 19.40 3.27
CA ASP A 414 3.36 18.92 1.92
C ASP A 414 4.46 17.92 1.59
N GLY A 415 4.15 16.91 0.82
CA GLY A 415 5.11 15.88 0.48
C GLY A 415 5.39 15.74 -1.01
N PRO A 416 6.38 14.93 -1.38
CA PRO A 416 6.65 14.59 -2.76
C PRO A 416 5.38 14.06 -3.43
N TRP A 417 5.07 14.59 -4.62
CA TRP A 417 3.84 14.24 -5.36
C TRP A 417 2.57 14.33 -4.50
N ASN A 418 2.52 15.33 -3.59
CA ASN A 418 1.44 15.54 -2.62
C ASN A 418 1.13 14.33 -1.72
N VAL A 419 1.97 13.28 -1.75
CA VAL A 419 1.72 11.99 -1.08
C VAL A 419 0.33 11.45 -1.43
N ASP A 420 -0.06 11.56 -2.71
CA ASP A 420 -1.38 11.27 -3.23
C ASP A 420 -1.61 9.77 -3.53
N TYR A 421 -2.75 9.46 -4.14
CA TYR A 421 -3.05 8.14 -4.71
C TYR A 421 -2.74 8.18 -6.21
N HIS A 422 -1.54 7.85 -6.61
CA HIS A 422 -1.13 7.85 -8.00
C HIS A 422 -1.73 6.64 -8.74
N ASN A 423 -2.68 6.92 -9.65
CA ASN A 423 -3.53 5.91 -10.31
C ASN A 423 -2.92 5.30 -11.59
N ASN A 424 -1.65 5.56 -11.89
CA ASN A 424 -1.00 5.04 -13.09
C ASN A 424 -0.06 3.85 -12.85
N ILE A 425 0.23 3.52 -11.59
CA ILE A 425 1.00 2.35 -11.13
C ILE A 425 1.02 2.24 -9.60
N ASN A 426 1.23 3.35 -8.88
CA ASN A 426 1.66 3.32 -7.47
C ASN A 426 0.59 2.72 -6.57
N ILE A 427 -0.65 3.26 -6.59
CA ILE A 427 -1.71 2.70 -5.74
C ILE A 427 -2.05 1.27 -6.15
N GLN A 428 -2.00 0.93 -7.43
CA GLN A 428 -2.23 -0.44 -7.89
C GLN A 428 -1.19 -1.38 -7.29
N MET A 429 0.10 -1.01 -7.37
CA MET A 429 1.22 -1.79 -6.82
C MET A 429 1.10 -1.98 -5.30
N ASN A 430 0.58 -0.98 -4.57
CA ASN A 430 0.33 -1.08 -3.13
C ASN A 430 -0.56 -2.28 -2.80
N TYR A 431 -1.47 -2.67 -3.70
CA TYR A 431 -2.44 -3.74 -3.47
C TYR A 431 -2.15 -5.06 -4.19
N TRP A 432 -1.09 -5.15 -5.02
CA TRP A 432 -0.72 -6.43 -5.65
C TRP A 432 -0.49 -7.57 -4.67
N PRO A 433 0.14 -7.37 -3.48
CA PRO A 433 0.32 -8.46 -2.53
C PRO A 433 -0.93 -8.78 -1.70
N SER A 434 -1.98 -7.94 -1.73
CA SER A 434 -3.12 -8.08 -0.81
C SER A 434 -3.76 -9.46 -0.86
N CYS A 435 -4.18 -9.92 -2.02
CA CYS A 435 -4.73 -11.26 -2.16
C CYS A 435 -3.64 -12.33 -2.14
N SER A 436 -2.62 -12.21 -2.99
CA SER A 436 -1.61 -13.26 -3.19
C SER A 436 -0.82 -13.60 -1.91
N ALA A 437 -0.56 -12.59 -1.04
CA ALA A 437 0.07 -12.76 0.27
C ALA A 437 -0.92 -12.92 1.43
N ASN A 438 -2.17 -13.33 1.15
CA ASN A 438 -3.22 -13.70 2.11
C ASN A 438 -3.66 -12.58 3.08
N LEU A 439 -3.86 -11.38 2.54
CA LEU A 439 -4.35 -10.18 3.22
C LEU A 439 -5.52 -9.52 2.45
N PRO A 440 -6.53 -10.27 1.97
CA PRO A 440 -7.59 -9.71 1.13
C PRO A 440 -8.37 -8.60 1.83
N GLU A 441 -8.55 -8.66 3.16
CA GLU A 441 -9.24 -7.64 3.94
C GLU A 441 -8.54 -6.27 3.86
N CYS A 442 -7.21 -6.26 3.69
CA CYS A 442 -6.46 -5.02 3.55
C CYS A 442 -6.72 -4.30 2.22
N ALA A 443 -7.39 -4.93 1.26
CA ALA A 443 -7.78 -4.30 0.00
C ALA A 443 -9.12 -3.55 0.09
N GLU A 444 -9.94 -3.75 1.12
CA GLU A 444 -11.23 -3.06 1.26
C GLU A 444 -11.12 -1.53 1.18
N PRO A 445 -10.17 -0.85 1.88
CA PRO A 445 -10.03 0.60 1.75
C PRO A 445 -9.76 1.08 0.31
N PHE A 446 -9.05 0.28 -0.48
CA PHE A 446 -8.80 0.58 -1.87
C PHE A 446 -10.08 0.45 -2.71
N PHE A 447 -10.91 -0.54 -2.46
CA PHE A 447 -12.19 -0.69 -3.17
C PHE A 447 -13.18 0.43 -2.82
N GLU A 448 -13.21 0.85 -1.55
CA GLU A 448 -14.01 2.00 -1.13
C GLU A 448 -13.51 3.32 -1.76
N TYR A 449 -12.20 3.48 -1.91
CA TYR A 449 -11.63 4.59 -2.68
C TYR A 449 -12.06 4.53 -4.16
N VAL A 450 -11.93 3.38 -4.83
CA VAL A 450 -12.37 3.21 -6.23
C VAL A 450 -13.86 3.54 -6.36
N ARG A 451 -14.68 3.05 -5.43
CA ARG A 451 -16.12 3.35 -5.38
C ARG A 451 -16.40 4.85 -5.23
N SER A 452 -15.59 5.57 -4.43
CA SER A 452 -15.73 7.03 -4.26
C SER A 452 -15.41 7.83 -5.52
N LEU A 453 -14.63 7.27 -6.44
CA LEU A 453 -14.30 7.88 -7.73
C LEU A 453 -15.41 7.74 -8.79
N VAL A 454 -16.35 6.81 -8.61
CA VAL A 454 -17.34 6.50 -9.66
C VAL A 454 -18.18 7.74 -10.01
N ARG A 455 -18.80 8.36 -9.02
CA ARG A 455 -19.69 9.52 -9.26
C ARG A 455 -18.96 10.75 -9.81
N PRO A 456 -17.81 11.19 -9.27
CA PRO A 456 -16.99 12.23 -9.92
C PRO A 456 -16.46 11.81 -11.29
N GLY A 457 -16.07 10.57 -11.44
CA GLY A 457 -15.54 9.99 -12.68
C GLY A 457 -16.55 9.94 -13.82
N GLU A 458 -17.86 9.83 -13.53
CA GLU A 458 -18.92 9.97 -14.53
C GLU A 458 -18.96 11.38 -15.14
N ARG A 459 -18.65 12.41 -14.34
CA ARG A 459 -18.51 13.79 -14.87
C ARG A 459 -17.31 13.91 -15.79
N VAL A 460 -16.19 13.31 -15.40
CA VAL A 460 -14.96 13.28 -16.19
C VAL A 460 -15.23 12.55 -17.51
N ALA A 461 -15.79 11.35 -17.47
CA ALA A 461 -16.14 10.56 -18.67
C ALA A 461 -17.00 11.40 -19.65
N ARG A 462 -18.04 12.05 -19.15
CA ARG A 462 -18.93 12.88 -19.98
C ARG A 462 -18.25 14.12 -20.52
N SER A 463 -17.53 14.88 -19.67
CA SER A 463 -16.99 16.20 -20.05
C SER A 463 -15.77 16.10 -20.94
N TYR A 464 -14.88 15.15 -20.71
CA TYR A 464 -13.66 14.99 -21.50
C TYR A 464 -13.84 14.07 -22.72
N TYR A 465 -14.70 13.06 -22.60
CA TYR A 465 -14.78 12.00 -23.62
C TYR A 465 -16.16 11.84 -24.25
N GLY A 466 -17.19 12.53 -23.73
CA GLY A 466 -18.58 12.36 -24.19
C GLY A 466 -19.11 10.94 -23.94
N ALA A 467 -18.51 10.23 -23.01
CA ALA A 467 -18.75 8.81 -22.74
C ALA A 467 -19.73 8.62 -21.57
N ARG A 468 -20.45 7.49 -21.60
CA ARG A 468 -21.14 6.93 -20.44
C ARG A 468 -20.11 6.40 -19.42
N GLY A 469 -20.60 5.89 -18.31
CA GLY A 469 -19.78 5.26 -17.29
C GLY A 469 -18.82 6.21 -16.60
N TRP A 470 -17.72 5.70 -16.06
CA TRP A 470 -16.77 6.47 -15.27
C TRP A 470 -15.32 6.18 -15.64
N THR A 471 -14.48 7.19 -15.41
CA THR A 471 -13.02 7.06 -15.40
C THR A 471 -12.40 8.02 -14.40
N ALA A 472 -11.11 7.86 -14.15
CA ALA A 472 -10.28 8.76 -13.36
C ALA A 472 -8.95 9.04 -14.08
N SER A 473 -8.29 10.13 -13.69
CA SER A 473 -6.96 10.49 -14.15
C SER A 473 -5.88 9.99 -13.17
N ILE A 474 -4.62 10.39 -13.40
CA ILE A 474 -3.45 9.88 -12.65
C ILE A 474 -3.54 10.22 -11.17
N SER A 475 -3.84 11.47 -10.83
CA SER A 475 -3.84 11.92 -9.44
C SER A 475 -5.19 11.68 -8.78
N GLY A 476 -5.18 11.11 -7.58
CA GLY A 476 -6.36 10.89 -6.77
C GLY A 476 -6.11 11.25 -5.31
N ASN A 477 -7.18 11.57 -4.58
CA ASN A 477 -7.12 11.93 -3.16
C ASN A 477 -8.39 11.51 -2.42
N PRO A 478 -8.50 11.69 -1.10
CA PRO A 478 -9.67 11.25 -0.32
C PRO A 478 -11.00 11.89 -0.71
N PHE A 479 -10.97 13.00 -1.46
CA PHE A 479 -12.17 13.78 -1.81
C PHE A 479 -12.72 13.40 -3.19
N GLY A 480 -12.46 12.20 -3.69
CA GLY A 480 -12.99 11.71 -4.96
C GLY A 480 -12.50 12.49 -6.18
N PHE A 481 -11.30 13.04 -6.15
CA PHE A 481 -10.75 13.75 -7.30
C PHE A 481 -10.44 12.76 -8.44
N ALA A 482 -11.08 12.96 -9.60
CA ALA A 482 -10.98 12.06 -10.75
C ALA A 482 -10.53 12.76 -12.03
N SER A 483 -10.45 14.10 -12.03
CA SER A 483 -10.17 14.93 -13.21
C SER A 483 -8.66 14.96 -13.53
N PRO A 484 -8.25 15.26 -14.78
CA PRO A 484 -6.90 15.75 -15.03
C PRO A 484 -6.59 17.00 -14.21
N LEU A 485 -5.31 17.24 -13.94
CA LEU A 485 -4.82 18.44 -13.27
C LEU A 485 -4.51 19.56 -14.28
N THR A 486 -4.28 20.78 -13.80
CA THR A 486 -3.84 21.90 -14.64
C THR A 486 -2.40 21.67 -15.08
N SER A 487 -2.23 20.99 -16.21
CA SER A 487 -0.94 20.79 -16.86
C SER A 487 -1.12 20.51 -18.34
N GLU A 488 -0.27 21.11 -19.15
CA GLU A 488 -0.18 20.81 -20.58
C GLU A 488 0.78 19.63 -20.88
N ASP A 489 1.45 19.10 -19.89
CA ASP A 489 2.28 17.91 -20.05
C ASP A 489 1.41 16.64 -20.07
N MET A 490 1.08 16.21 -21.28
CA MET A 490 0.23 15.04 -21.50
C MET A 490 0.94 13.72 -21.20
N THR A 491 2.25 13.68 -21.04
CA THR A 491 2.98 12.44 -20.75
C THR A 491 2.51 11.81 -19.44
N TRP A 492 2.20 12.64 -18.45
CA TRP A 492 1.66 12.17 -17.17
C TRP A 492 0.19 12.57 -16.94
N ASN A 493 -0.31 13.71 -17.53
CA ASN A 493 -1.65 14.20 -17.20
C ASN A 493 -2.78 13.50 -18.00
N LEU A 494 -2.47 12.90 -19.16
CA LEU A 494 -3.43 12.19 -19.98
C LEU A 494 -3.38 10.67 -19.70
N CYS A 495 -4.27 10.18 -18.87
CA CYS A 495 -4.40 8.75 -18.59
C CYS A 495 -5.87 8.31 -18.47
N PRO A 496 -6.62 8.25 -19.58
CA PRO A 496 -8.03 7.86 -19.55
C PRO A 496 -8.27 6.44 -19.06
N MET A 497 -7.26 5.58 -19.09
CA MET A 497 -7.34 4.20 -18.64
C MET A 497 -6.98 4.00 -17.17
N ALA A 498 -6.70 5.05 -16.39
CA ALA A 498 -6.44 4.91 -14.96
C ALA A 498 -7.65 4.37 -14.20
N GLY A 499 -8.86 4.91 -14.43
CA GLY A 499 -10.09 4.40 -13.85
C GLY A 499 -10.36 2.93 -14.20
N PRO A 500 -10.36 2.53 -15.48
CA PRO A 500 -10.46 1.14 -15.87
C PRO A 500 -9.41 0.22 -15.21
N TRP A 501 -8.16 0.63 -15.10
CA TRP A 501 -7.13 -0.14 -14.41
C TRP A 501 -7.45 -0.31 -12.91
N LEU A 502 -7.91 0.74 -12.24
CA LEU A 502 -8.36 0.62 -10.84
C LEU A 502 -9.49 -0.41 -10.70
N ALA A 503 -10.43 -0.42 -11.65
CA ALA A 503 -11.57 -1.33 -11.63
C ALA A 503 -11.18 -2.82 -11.76
N THR A 504 -10.13 -3.16 -12.52
CA THR A 504 -9.70 -4.56 -12.70
C THR A 504 -9.33 -5.25 -11.37
N HIS A 505 -8.89 -4.51 -10.36
CA HIS A 505 -8.56 -5.07 -9.05
C HIS A 505 -9.77 -5.63 -8.28
N LEU A 506 -10.99 -5.13 -8.57
CA LEU A 506 -12.21 -5.69 -7.98
C LEU A 506 -12.51 -7.08 -8.58
N TRP A 507 -12.23 -7.27 -9.86
CA TRP A 507 -12.30 -8.59 -10.49
C TRP A 507 -11.23 -9.52 -9.92
N ASP A 508 -9.98 -9.07 -9.80
CA ASP A 508 -8.89 -9.87 -9.21
C ASP A 508 -9.26 -10.34 -7.79
N TYR A 509 -9.81 -9.47 -6.95
CA TYR A 509 -10.26 -9.85 -5.61
C TYR A 509 -11.29 -10.98 -5.66
N TYR A 510 -12.31 -10.87 -6.53
CA TYR A 510 -13.28 -11.94 -6.73
C TYR A 510 -12.60 -13.23 -7.21
N ASP A 511 -11.67 -13.12 -8.16
CA ASP A 511 -11.00 -14.29 -8.73
C ASP A 511 -10.18 -15.05 -7.68
N PHE A 512 -9.55 -14.35 -6.74
CA PHE A 512 -8.85 -14.95 -5.60
C PHE A 512 -9.80 -15.51 -4.53
N THR A 513 -10.88 -14.80 -4.18
CA THR A 513 -11.71 -15.13 -3.02
C THR A 513 -12.94 -15.96 -3.34
N ARG A 514 -13.45 -15.86 -4.58
CA ARG A 514 -14.73 -16.39 -5.04
C ARG A 514 -15.92 -15.85 -4.23
N ASP A 515 -15.78 -14.65 -3.66
CA ASP A 515 -16.86 -13.97 -2.96
C ASP A 515 -17.89 -13.40 -3.95
N THR A 516 -18.91 -14.19 -4.25
CA THR A 516 -19.99 -13.81 -5.18
C THR A 516 -20.86 -12.67 -4.62
N ALA A 517 -20.93 -12.51 -3.30
CA ALA A 517 -21.67 -11.40 -2.70
C ALA A 517 -20.93 -10.08 -2.98
N PHE A 518 -19.61 -10.03 -2.75
CA PHE A 518 -18.77 -8.90 -3.12
C PHE A 518 -18.86 -8.59 -4.63
N LEU A 519 -18.79 -9.62 -5.48
CA LEU A 519 -18.90 -9.43 -6.93
C LEU A 519 -20.22 -8.76 -7.31
N ARG A 520 -21.35 -9.24 -6.78
CA ARG A 520 -22.69 -8.72 -7.10
C ARG A 520 -22.95 -7.34 -6.49
N ASP A 521 -22.63 -7.17 -5.20
CA ASP A 521 -23.11 -6.04 -4.41
C ASP A 521 -22.15 -4.84 -4.43
N THR A 522 -20.87 -5.07 -4.80
CA THR A 522 -19.82 -4.02 -4.82
C THR A 522 -19.14 -3.90 -6.17
N ALA A 523 -18.62 -4.99 -6.73
CA ALA A 523 -17.71 -4.92 -7.87
C ALA A 523 -18.41 -4.72 -9.21
N TYR A 524 -19.53 -5.41 -9.44
CA TYR A 524 -20.12 -5.52 -10.78
C TYR A 524 -20.52 -4.17 -11.38
N GLU A 525 -21.19 -3.29 -10.62
CA GLU A 525 -21.60 -1.99 -11.14
C GLU A 525 -20.40 -1.10 -11.50
N ILE A 526 -19.31 -1.19 -10.72
CA ILE A 526 -18.07 -0.46 -10.97
C ILE A 526 -17.43 -0.97 -12.26
N LEU A 527 -17.31 -2.29 -12.43
CA LEU A 527 -16.78 -2.94 -13.62
C LEU A 527 -17.61 -2.61 -14.87
N ARG A 528 -18.94 -2.80 -14.78
CA ARG A 528 -19.88 -2.51 -15.86
C ARG A 528 -19.82 -1.06 -16.32
N SER A 529 -19.84 -0.14 -15.37
CA SER A 529 -19.78 1.29 -15.66
C SER A 529 -18.44 1.69 -16.29
N SER A 530 -17.33 1.07 -15.85
CA SER A 530 -16.01 1.27 -16.45
C SER A 530 -15.91 0.67 -17.86
N ALA A 531 -16.51 -0.50 -18.10
CA ALA A 531 -16.60 -1.10 -19.43
C ALA A 531 -17.41 -0.24 -20.41
N ARG A 532 -18.52 0.35 -19.96
CA ARG A 532 -19.30 1.32 -20.74
C ARG A 532 -18.48 2.54 -21.14
N PHE A 533 -17.73 3.11 -20.18
CA PHE A 533 -16.80 4.19 -20.48
C PHE A 533 -15.79 3.76 -21.54
N THR A 534 -15.21 2.59 -21.39
CA THR A 534 -14.18 2.07 -22.30
C THR A 534 -14.72 1.94 -23.73
N VAL A 535 -15.92 1.36 -23.91
CA VAL A 535 -16.55 1.24 -25.24
C VAL A 535 -16.77 2.60 -25.88
N ASP A 536 -17.31 3.57 -25.15
CA ASP A 536 -17.65 4.89 -25.67
C ASP A 536 -16.38 5.75 -25.94
N TYR A 537 -15.32 5.58 -25.12
CA TYR A 537 -14.07 6.28 -25.30
C TYR A 537 -13.25 5.78 -26.49
N LEU A 538 -13.28 4.48 -26.75
CA LEU A 538 -12.52 3.91 -27.86
C LEU A 538 -12.94 4.53 -29.20
N TRP A 539 -11.94 4.85 -30.02
CA TRP A 539 -12.19 5.33 -31.37
C TRP A 539 -12.49 4.14 -32.29
N HIS A 540 -13.73 4.07 -32.77
CA HIS A 540 -14.14 3.16 -33.82
C HIS A 540 -13.67 3.69 -35.17
N LYS A 541 -12.65 3.04 -35.76
CA LYS A 541 -12.02 3.45 -37.02
C LYS A 541 -12.87 3.01 -38.24
N PRO A 542 -12.70 3.66 -39.43
CA PRO A 542 -13.43 3.30 -40.63
C PRO A 542 -13.22 1.87 -41.10
N ASP A 543 -12.13 1.21 -40.75
CA ASP A 543 -11.82 -0.19 -41.05
C ASP A 543 -12.50 -1.19 -40.11
N GLY A 544 -13.27 -0.72 -39.15
CA GLY A 544 -13.98 -1.51 -38.16
C GLY A 544 -13.16 -1.86 -36.91
N SER A 545 -11.88 -1.48 -36.83
CA SER A 545 -11.07 -1.66 -35.63
C SER A 545 -11.38 -0.58 -34.58
N TYR A 546 -11.03 -0.86 -33.33
CA TYR A 546 -11.10 0.10 -32.23
C TYR A 546 -9.70 0.45 -31.75
N SER A 547 -9.52 1.65 -31.18
CA SER A 547 -8.25 2.07 -30.61
C SER A 547 -8.46 3.12 -29.53
N ALA A 548 -7.66 3.11 -28.47
CA ALA A 548 -7.69 4.12 -27.41
C ALA A 548 -7.04 5.43 -27.91
N ALA A 549 -7.83 6.42 -28.31
CA ALA A 549 -7.34 7.68 -28.88
C ALA A 549 -8.16 8.91 -28.44
N PRO A 550 -7.46 10.01 -27.99
CA PRO A 550 -6.02 10.14 -27.77
C PRO A 550 -5.55 9.41 -26.52
N SER A 551 -4.34 8.87 -26.54
CA SER A 551 -3.75 8.14 -25.41
C SER A 551 -2.27 8.45 -25.24
N THR A 552 -1.70 8.04 -24.12
CA THR A 552 -0.26 8.05 -23.84
C THR A 552 0.15 6.72 -23.22
N SER A 553 1.45 6.50 -23.07
CA SER A 553 2.02 5.48 -22.20
C SER A 553 2.60 6.19 -20.96
N PRO A 554 1.80 6.47 -19.93
CA PRO A 554 2.25 7.31 -18.81
C PRO A 554 3.47 6.70 -18.08
N GLU A 555 4.47 7.49 -17.75
CA GLU A 555 4.64 8.93 -17.94
C GLU A 555 5.67 9.23 -19.02
N HIS A 556 5.43 8.81 -20.24
CA HIS A 556 6.43 8.77 -21.29
C HIS A 556 5.84 9.04 -22.68
N GLY A 557 6.65 9.57 -23.57
CA GLY A 557 6.45 9.68 -25.03
C GLY A 557 5.31 10.57 -25.51
N PRO A 558 4.95 10.44 -26.79
CA PRO A 558 4.00 11.33 -27.43
C PRO A 558 2.55 10.97 -27.07
N VAL A 559 1.64 11.90 -27.39
CA VAL A 559 0.22 11.59 -27.56
C VAL A 559 0.05 10.74 -28.81
N ASP A 560 -0.65 9.61 -28.65
CA ASP A 560 -0.77 8.57 -29.68
C ASP A 560 -2.22 8.21 -30.00
N GLU A 561 -2.43 7.62 -31.18
CA GLU A 561 -3.72 7.11 -31.63
C GLU A 561 -4.07 5.72 -31.08
N GLY A 562 -3.28 5.20 -30.15
CA GLY A 562 -3.50 3.86 -29.60
C GLY A 562 -2.27 3.27 -28.91
N ALA A 563 -1.75 3.94 -27.90
CA ALA A 563 -0.66 3.43 -27.06
C ALA A 563 -1.00 2.02 -26.52
N THR A 564 -0.04 1.11 -26.58
CA THR A 564 -0.21 -0.31 -26.23
C THR A 564 -0.76 -0.48 -24.81
N PHE A 565 -0.30 0.33 -23.85
CA PHE A 565 -0.84 0.35 -22.49
C PHE A 565 -2.36 0.56 -22.47
N SER A 566 -2.84 1.63 -23.14
CA SER A 566 -4.25 1.98 -23.11
C SER A 566 -5.14 0.92 -23.76
N ASN A 567 -4.69 0.33 -24.86
CA ASN A 567 -5.41 -0.77 -25.49
C ASN A 567 -5.37 -2.06 -24.64
N ALA A 568 -4.27 -2.31 -23.92
CA ALA A 568 -4.15 -3.48 -23.05
C ALA A 568 -5.10 -3.39 -21.85
N VAL A 569 -5.18 -2.22 -21.20
CA VAL A 569 -6.14 -1.99 -20.10
C VAL A 569 -7.58 -2.06 -20.61
N ALA A 570 -7.87 -1.48 -21.78
CA ALA A 570 -9.19 -1.59 -22.39
C ALA A 570 -9.60 -3.04 -22.61
N ARG A 571 -8.69 -3.88 -23.11
CA ARG A 571 -8.93 -5.31 -23.28
C ARG A 571 -9.26 -5.99 -21.96
N GLU A 572 -8.46 -5.74 -20.95
CA GLU A 572 -8.61 -6.36 -19.62
C GLU A 572 -9.96 -6.04 -19.00
N ILE A 573 -10.33 -4.76 -18.91
CA ILE A 573 -11.60 -4.36 -18.27
C ILE A 573 -12.83 -4.90 -19.01
N LEU A 574 -12.78 -5.01 -20.34
CA LEU A 574 -13.87 -5.57 -21.12
C LEU A 574 -14.01 -7.08 -20.87
N LEU A 575 -12.91 -7.82 -20.74
CA LEU A 575 -12.92 -9.24 -20.39
C LEU A 575 -13.41 -9.47 -18.97
N ASP A 576 -12.94 -8.68 -17.99
CA ASP A 576 -13.33 -8.77 -16.59
C ASP A 576 -14.81 -8.49 -16.38
N ALA A 577 -15.34 -7.41 -16.99
CA ALA A 577 -16.75 -7.07 -16.94
C ALA A 577 -17.62 -8.16 -17.61
N ALA A 578 -17.18 -8.71 -18.74
CA ALA A 578 -17.88 -9.78 -19.42
C ALA A 578 -17.91 -11.07 -18.59
N ALA A 579 -16.82 -11.44 -17.95
CA ALA A 579 -16.74 -12.60 -17.06
C ALA A 579 -17.60 -12.42 -15.81
N ALA A 580 -17.62 -11.21 -15.22
CA ALA A 580 -18.47 -10.89 -14.08
C ALA A 580 -19.96 -10.99 -14.46
N ALA A 581 -20.35 -10.43 -15.63
CA ALA A 581 -21.72 -10.52 -16.15
C ALA A 581 -22.17 -11.97 -16.36
N GLU A 582 -21.30 -12.81 -16.93
CA GLU A 582 -21.56 -14.24 -17.16
C GLU A 582 -21.82 -14.99 -15.85
N ILE A 583 -20.96 -14.79 -14.85
CA ILE A 583 -21.08 -15.44 -13.53
C ILE A 583 -22.38 -15.03 -12.83
N LEU A 584 -22.77 -13.77 -12.94
CA LEU A 584 -23.98 -13.23 -12.31
C LEU A 584 -25.26 -13.48 -13.15
N GLY A 585 -25.12 -13.86 -14.43
CA GLY A 585 -26.23 -14.03 -15.36
C GLY A 585 -26.92 -12.71 -15.71
N LEU A 586 -26.15 -11.62 -15.85
CA LEU A 586 -26.64 -10.26 -16.09
C LEU A 586 -26.18 -9.71 -17.45
N ASP A 587 -26.88 -8.72 -17.98
CA ASP A 587 -26.49 -7.82 -19.05
C ASP A 587 -25.92 -8.52 -20.33
N GLU A 588 -26.55 -9.57 -20.82
CA GLU A 588 -26.05 -10.41 -21.93
C GLU A 588 -25.80 -9.60 -23.22
N GLU A 589 -26.61 -8.57 -23.51
CA GLU A 589 -26.41 -7.71 -24.68
C GLU A 589 -25.14 -6.87 -24.54
N GLU A 590 -24.93 -6.23 -23.40
CA GLU A 590 -23.69 -5.45 -23.11
C GLU A 590 -22.47 -6.36 -23.07
N ARG A 591 -22.59 -7.55 -22.46
CA ARG A 591 -21.53 -8.57 -22.47
C ARG A 591 -21.11 -8.93 -23.91
N SER A 592 -22.07 -9.12 -24.79
CA SER A 592 -21.80 -9.44 -26.20
C SER A 592 -21.14 -8.27 -26.92
N GLU A 593 -21.52 -7.03 -26.63
CA GLU A 593 -20.88 -5.81 -27.14
C GLU A 593 -19.43 -5.74 -26.64
N TRP A 594 -19.18 -5.90 -25.34
CA TRP A 594 -17.81 -5.83 -24.78
C TRP A 594 -16.88 -6.85 -25.42
N LEU A 595 -17.30 -8.09 -25.59
CA LEU A 595 -16.52 -9.15 -26.24
C LEU A 595 -16.29 -8.88 -27.73
N SER A 596 -17.25 -8.22 -28.40
CA SER A 596 -17.09 -7.82 -29.81
C SER A 596 -16.08 -6.70 -29.98
N VAL A 597 -16.13 -5.69 -29.10
CA VAL A 597 -15.19 -4.57 -29.08
C VAL A 597 -13.76 -5.06 -28.71
N GLU A 598 -13.64 -5.93 -27.72
CA GLU A 598 -12.37 -6.54 -27.31
C GLU A 598 -11.66 -7.22 -28.50
N LYS A 599 -12.38 -8.03 -29.26
CA LYS A 599 -11.85 -8.71 -30.44
C LYS A 599 -11.40 -7.77 -31.56
N ALA A 600 -11.97 -6.57 -31.61
CA ALA A 600 -11.65 -5.55 -32.60
C ALA A 600 -10.56 -4.57 -32.15
N LEU A 601 -10.06 -4.70 -30.90
CA LEU A 601 -8.89 -3.96 -30.42
C LEU A 601 -7.62 -4.43 -31.15
N PRO A 602 -6.62 -3.53 -31.35
CA PRO A 602 -5.35 -3.88 -31.94
C PRO A 602 -4.66 -5.02 -31.19
N THR A 603 -4.07 -5.94 -31.92
CA THR A 603 -3.16 -6.93 -31.33
C THR A 603 -1.83 -6.27 -30.96
N TYR A 604 -1.13 -6.86 -30.00
CA TYR A 604 0.24 -6.47 -29.70
C TYR A 604 1.14 -6.61 -30.94
N LYS A 605 2.08 -5.68 -31.09
CA LYS A 605 3.00 -5.64 -32.24
C LYS A 605 4.44 -5.81 -31.78
N ILE A 606 5.23 -6.48 -32.60
CA ILE A 606 6.68 -6.61 -32.43
C ILE A 606 7.35 -5.58 -33.33
N GLY A 607 8.20 -4.73 -32.75
CA GLY A 607 8.91 -3.70 -33.49
C GLY A 607 10.20 -4.18 -34.11
N ARG A 608 10.89 -3.26 -34.81
CA ARG A 608 12.09 -3.53 -35.63
C ARG A 608 13.31 -4.05 -34.84
N PHE A 609 13.32 -3.87 -33.50
CA PHE A 609 14.36 -4.38 -32.61
C PHE A 609 13.95 -5.70 -31.93
N GLY A 610 12.79 -6.25 -32.27
CA GLY A 610 12.23 -7.43 -31.62
C GLY A 610 11.52 -7.14 -30.30
N GLN A 611 11.37 -5.87 -29.90
CA GLN A 611 10.69 -5.43 -28.72
C GLN A 611 9.17 -5.45 -28.89
N LEU A 612 8.42 -5.49 -27.78
CA LEU A 612 7.00 -5.18 -27.79
C LEU A 612 6.84 -3.66 -28.00
N MET A 613 6.13 -3.26 -29.07
CA MET A 613 5.96 -1.85 -29.37
C MET A 613 5.14 -1.14 -28.26
N GLU A 614 5.63 0.01 -27.82
CA GLU A 614 4.94 0.86 -26.83
C GLU A 614 3.87 1.73 -27.48
N TRP A 615 4.07 2.11 -28.73
CA TRP A 615 3.26 3.04 -29.48
C TRP A 615 2.55 2.38 -30.68
N SER A 616 1.57 3.09 -31.25
CA SER A 616 0.91 2.65 -32.50
C SER A 616 1.90 2.51 -33.66
N LYS A 617 2.95 3.34 -33.66
CA LYS A 617 4.09 3.34 -34.59
C LYS A 617 5.35 2.83 -33.92
N ASP A 618 6.22 2.19 -34.70
CA ASP A 618 7.52 1.67 -34.23
C ASP A 618 8.54 2.82 -34.08
N ILE A 619 8.40 3.58 -32.99
CA ILE A 619 9.26 4.71 -32.61
C ILE A 619 10.11 4.41 -31.38
N ASP A 620 10.02 3.19 -30.85
CA ASP A 620 10.79 2.75 -29.69
C ASP A 620 12.28 2.91 -29.90
N ASN A 621 13.01 3.21 -28.82
CA ASN A 621 14.44 3.34 -28.81
C ASN A 621 15.07 2.29 -27.87
N PRO A 622 15.99 1.43 -28.34
CA PRO A 622 16.62 0.42 -27.51
C PRO A 622 17.52 1.01 -26.39
N ASP A 623 17.94 2.28 -26.53
CA ASP A 623 18.73 2.99 -25.50
C ASP A 623 17.85 3.76 -24.51
N ASP A 624 16.53 3.61 -24.58
CA ASP A 624 15.61 4.22 -23.64
C ASP A 624 15.50 3.39 -22.36
N HIS A 625 16.00 3.94 -21.26
CA HIS A 625 15.98 3.35 -19.91
C HIS A 625 14.91 3.99 -19.01
N HIS A 626 13.81 4.48 -19.60
CA HIS A 626 12.72 5.07 -18.84
C HIS A 626 12.20 4.10 -17.77
N ARG A 627 11.86 4.65 -16.60
CA ARG A 627 11.43 3.84 -15.44
C ARG A 627 10.09 3.14 -15.64
N HIS A 628 9.18 3.69 -16.46
CA HIS A 628 7.88 3.09 -16.76
C HIS A 628 7.98 2.01 -17.84
N VAL A 629 7.16 0.97 -17.68
CA VAL A 629 7.02 -0.17 -18.60
C VAL A 629 5.54 -0.50 -18.86
N ASN A 630 4.71 0.53 -18.96
CA ASN A 630 3.24 0.43 -19.04
C ASN A 630 2.76 -0.47 -20.19
N HIS A 631 3.44 -0.46 -21.34
CA HIS A 631 3.09 -1.31 -22.48
C HIS A 631 3.23 -2.81 -22.21
N LEU A 632 3.90 -3.18 -21.11
CA LEU A 632 3.97 -4.55 -20.60
C LEU A 632 2.84 -4.89 -19.61
N PHE A 633 1.82 -4.02 -19.50
CA PHE A 633 0.66 -4.26 -18.63
C PHE A 633 0.03 -5.64 -18.86
N GLY A 634 -0.12 -6.06 -20.11
CA GLY A 634 -0.70 -7.37 -20.45
C GLY A 634 0.10 -8.58 -19.97
N LEU A 635 1.40 -8.40 -19.63
CA LEU A 635 2.23 -9.42 -19.00
C LEU A 635 2.04 -9.42 -17.47
N HIS A 636 2.07 -8.23 -16.85
CA HIS A 636 1.79 -8.02 -15.43
C HIS A 636 1.40 -6.55 -15.17
N PRO A 637 0.28 -6.28 -14.46
CA PRO A 637 -0.60 -7.21 -13.73
C PRO A 637 -1.61 -7.98 -14.59
N GLY A 638 -1.88 -7.55 -15.83
CA GLY A 638 -2.77 -8.24 -16.76
C GLY A 638 -2.33 -9.68 -17.06
N HIS A 639 -3.09 -10.37 -17.90
CA HIS A 639 -2.87 -11.79 -18.20
C HIS A 639 -3.04 -12.15 -19.67
N THR A 640 -2.99 -11.16 -20.57
CA THR A 640 -3.13 -11.35 -22.01
C THR A 640 -1.82 -11.69 -22.74
N LEU A 641 -0.68 -11.55 -22.02
CA LEU A 641 0.65 -11.96 -22.51
C LEU A 641 1.25 -13.02 -21.58
N SER A 642 1.74 -14.11 -22.15
CA SER A 642 2.43 -15.14 -21.38
C SER A 642 3.35 -16.01 -22.23
N PRO A 643 4.43 -16.59 -21.67
CA PRO A 643 5.27 -17.55 -22.39
C PRO A 643 4.52 -18.79 -22.89
N LEU A 644 3.39 -19.14 -22.28
CA LEU A 644 2.62 -20.33 -22.63
C LEU A 644 1.56 -20.08 -23.71
N ALA A 645 0.87 -18.94 -23.62
CA ALA A 645 -0.22 -18.63 -24.56
C ALA A 645 0.25 -17.80 -25.78
N THR A 646 1.24 -16.90 -25.56
CA THR A 646 1.73 -15.95 -26.57
C THR A 646 3.26 -15.91 -26.57
N PRO A 647 3.97 -17.01 -26.89
CA PRO A 647 5.42 -17.13 -26.70
C PRO A 647 6.24 -16.08 -27.46
N GLU A 648 5.83 -15.71 -28.68
CA GLU A 648 6.52 -14.70 -29.49
C GLU A 648 6.41 -13.30 -28.86
N LEU A 649 5.24 -12.95 -28.33
CA LEU A 649 5.01 -11.69 -27.64
C LEU A 649 5.71 -11.66 -26.27
N ALA A 650 5.79 -12.78 -25.59
CA ALA A 650 6.55 -12.90 -24.35
C ALA A 650 8.06 -12.71 -24.59
N GLU A 651 8.59 -13.21 -25.70
CA GLU A 651 9.98 -12.92 -26.09
C GLU A 651 10.19 -11.44 -26.44
N ALA A 652 9.24 -10.82 -27.15
CA ALA A 652 9.28 -9.39 -27.41
C ALA A 652 9.23 -8.56 -26.10
N ALA A 653 8.45 -8.97 -25.11
CA ALA A 653 8.45 -8.36 -23.78
C ALA A 653 9.81 -8.53 -23.05
N ARG A 654 10.47 -9.68 -23.21
CA ARG A 654 11.84 -9.92 -22.72
C ARG A 654 12.84 -8.95 -23.36
N VAL A 655 12.77 -8.74 -24.66
CA VAL A 655 13.59 -7.76 -25.38
C VAL A 655 13.35 -6.34 -24.82
N THR A 656 12.09 -5.96 -24.63
CA THR A 656 11.73 -4.67 -24.03
C THR A 656 12.37 -4.49 -22.63
N LEU A 657 12.23 -5.48 -21.76
CA LEU A 657 12.81 -5.42 -20.40
C LEU A 657 14.34 -5.32 -20.44
N ASN A 658 14.98 -5.99 -21.41
CA ASN A 658 16.43 -5.86 -21.59
C ASN A 658 16.83 -4.44 -22.01
N HIS A 659 16.07 -3.79 -22.90
CA HIS A 659 16.30 -2.38 -23.27
C HIS A 659 16.09 -1.44 -22.07
N ARG A 660 15.03 -1.61 -21.30
CA ARG A 660 14.75 -0.80 -20.09
C ARG A 660 15.77 -1.00 -18.97
N GLY A 661 16.49 -2.12 -18.97
CA GLY A 661 17.53 -2.45 -18.01
C GLY A 661 17.01 -2.78 -16.59
N ASP A 662 17.95 -3.12 -15.70
CA ASP A 662 17.64 -3.63 -14.37
C ASP A 662 17.70 -2.56 -13.25
N GLY A 663 18.22 -1.38 -13.54
CA GLY A 663 18.26 -0.27 -12.59
C GLY A 663 17.06 0.65 -12.81
N ALA A 664 16.53 1.20 -11.73
CA ALA A 664 15.51 2.25 -11.74
C ALA A 664 15.17 2.68 -10.29
N THR A 665 14.07 3.42 -10.12
CA THR A 665 13.45 3.70 -8.82
C THR A 665 12.90 2.42 -8.19
N GLY A 666 12.64 2.41 -6.89
CA GLY A 666 12.20 1.22 -6.17
C GLY A 666 10.96 0.56 -6.78
N TRP A 667 9.87 1.33 -6.97
CA TRP A 667 8.65 0.77 -7.57
C TRP A 667 8.87 0.22 -9.00
N SER A 668 9.73 0.86 -9.78
CA SER A 668 10.02 0.38 -11.14
C SER A 668 10.76 -0.97 -11.11
N MET A 669 11.72 -1.14 -10.20
CA MET A 669 12.38 -2.43 -9.96
C MET A 669 11.38 -3.48 -9.49
N GLY A 670 10.47 -3.10 -8.58
CA GLY A 670 9.36 -3.95 -8.13
C GLY A 670 8.47 -4.41 -9.28
N TRP A 671 8.10 -3.51 -10.22
CA TRP A 671 7.30 -3.90 -11.39
C TRP A 671 8.04 -4.85 -12.31
N LYS A 672 9.28 -4.49 -12.69
CA LYS A 672 10.12 -5.33 -13.55
C LYS A 672 10.40 -6.71 -12.93
N LEU A 673 10.55 -6.79 -11.61
CA LEU A 673 10.65 -8.05 -10.86
C LEU A 673 9.44 -8.95 -11.14
N ASN A 674 8.23 -8.42 -10.99
CA ASN A 674 6.99 -9.17 -11.27
C ASN A 674 6.92 -9.61 -12.74
N GLN A 675 7.31 -8.75 -13.67
CA GLN A 675 7.31 -9.06 -15.11
C GLN A 675 8.32 -10.17 -15.46
N TRP A 676 9.55 -10.15 -14.89
CA TRP A 676 10.51 -11.23 -15.08
C TRP A 676 10.02 -12.54 -14.46
N ALA A 677 9.35 -12.51 -13.32
CA ALA A 677 8.70 -13.69 -12.74
C ALA A 677 7.62 -14.26 -13.69
N ARG A 678 6.81 -13.41 -14.33
CA ARG A 678 5.80 -13.81 -15.33
C ARG A 678 6.41 -14.34 -16.62
N LEU A 679 7.65 -13.98 -16.94
CA LEU A 679 8.43 -14.58 -18.03
C LEU A 679 9.13 -15.88 -17.65
N TYR A 680 8.92 -16.38 -16.43
CA TYR A 680 9.53 -17.58 -15.85
C TYR A 680 11.06 -17.53 -15.76
N ASP A 681 11.61 -16.32 -15.67
CA ASP A 681 13.05 -16.09 -15.51
C ASP A 681 13.36 -15.75 -14.04
N GLY A 682 13.44 -16.79 -13.21
CA GLY A 682 13.63 -16.65 -11.76
C GLY A 682 14.95 -15.99 -11.39
N ASP A 683 16.03 -16.28 -12.09
CA ASP A 683 17.33 -15.68 -11.79
C ASP A 683 17.38 -14.19 -12.15
N ARG A 684 16.70 -13.79 -13.25
CA ARG A 684 16.58 -12.37 -13.59
C ARG A 684 15.66 -11.64 -12.62
N ALA A 685 14.54 -12.23 -12.24
CA ALA A 685 13.65 -11.71 -11.21
C ALA A 685 14.39 -11.52 -9.88
N TYR A 686 15.18 -12.51 -9.46
CA TYR A 686 16.00 -12.43 -8.26
C TYR A 686 17.07 -11.33 -8.34
N LYS A 687 17.68 -11.13 -9.51
CA LYS A 687 18.61 -9.99 -9.70
C LYS A 687 17.93 -8.65 -9.45
N LEU A 688 16.72 -8.45 -9.96
CA LEU A 688 15.93 -7.23 -9.70
C LEU A 688 15.58 -7.10 -8.21
N PHE A 689 15.19 -8.20 -7.57
CA PHE A 689 14.93 -8.24 -6.13
C PHE A 689 16.16 -7.86 -5.31
N ARG A 690 17.33 -8.41 -5.66
CA ARG A 690 18.61 -8.02 -5.01
C ARG A 690 18.92 -6.53 -5.19
N ASN A 691 18.66 -5.97 -6.36
CA ASN A 691 18.85 -4.55 -6.62
C ASN A 691 17.87 -3.71 -5.80
N LEU A 692 16.62 -4.09 -5.74
CA LEU A 692 15.59 -3.42 -4.94
C LEU A 692 15.98 -3.42 -3.45
N LEU A 693 16.23 -4.59 -2.87
CA LEU A 693 16.60 -4.70 -1.46
C LEU A 693 17.95 -4.02 -1.15
N GLY A 694 18.95 -4.15 -2.01
CA GLY A 694 20.27 -3.60 -1.78
C GLY A 694 20.38 -2.09 -2.04
N ASN A 695 19.78 -1.61 -3.13
CA ASN A 695 19.98 -0.25 -3.63
C ASN A 695 18.72 0.61 -3.61
N GLY A 696 17.55 0.01 -3.55
CA GLY A 696 16.24 0.66 -3.53
C GLY A 696 15.62 0.76 -2.14
N THR A 697 16.33 0.38 -1.04
CA THR A 697 15.83 0.48 0.33
C THR A 697 16.73 1.27 1.25
N LEU A 698 16.12 1.88 2.25
CA LEU A 698 16.74 2.60 3.36
C LEU A 698 17.09 1.64 4.51
N ASP A 699 17.79 2.11 5.54
CA ASP A 699 18.26 1.28 6.66
C ASP A 699 17.13 0.61 7.46
N ASN A 700 15.94 1.19 7.44
CA ASN A 700 14.72 0.65 8.04
C ASN A 700 13.90 -0.22 7.07
N LEU A 701 14.45 -0.60 5.92
CA LEU A 701 13.84 -1.37 4.83
C LEU A 701 12.71 -0.67 4.07
N TRP A 702 12.44 0.60 4.32
CA TRP A 702 11.55 1.37 3.46
C TRP A 702 12.13 1.50 2.05
N ASP A 703 11.27 1.36 1.06
CA ASP A 703 11.60 1.61 -0.35
C ASP A 703 11.86 3.10 -0.61
N THR A 704 12.65 3.39 -1.62
CA THR A 704 12.93 4.78 -2.00
C THR A 704 12.90 4.98 -3.51
N HIS A 705 12.30 6.11 -3.89
CA HIS A 705 12.30 6.59 -5.29
C HIS A 705 13.62 7.26 -5.70
N PRO A 706 14.42 8.10 -4.96
CA PRO A 706 14.21 8.84 -3.71
C PRO A 706 13.30 10.07 -3.86
N PRO A 707 12.64 10.63 -2.81
CA PRO A 707 12.64 10.15 -1.43
C PRO A 707 11.78 8.90 -1.21
N PHE A 708 11.49 8.52 0.05
CA PHE A 708 10.64 7.40 0.44
C PHE A 708 9.33 7.33 -0.34
N GLN A 709 9.10 6.17 -0.94
CA GLN A 709 7.82 5.72 -1.47
C GLN A 709 7.61 4.26 -1.04
N ILE A 710 6.37 3.88 -0.74
CA ILE A 710 6.09 2.56 -0.15
C ILE A 710 5.82 1.47 -1.20
N ASP A 711 5.48 1.87 -2.41
CA ASP A 711 5.02 0.99 -3.48
C ASP A 711 6.04 -0.07 -3.90
N GLY A 712 7.34 0.24 -3.89
CA GLY A 712 8.39 -0.75 -4.14
C GLY A 712 8.47 -1.85 -3.09
N ASN A 713 8.14 -1.57 -1.82
CA ASN A 713 8.02 -2.61 -0.80
C ASN A 713 6.90 -3.61 -1.15
N PHE A 714 5.74 -3.11 -1.58
CA PHE A 714 4.62 -3.95 -1.97
C PHE A 714 4.86 -4.69 -3.28
N GLY A 715 5.45 -4.00 -4.27
CA GLY A 715 5.87 -4.61 -5.53
C GLY A 715 6.89 -5.72 -5.35
N GLY A 716 7.84 -5.56 -4.42
CA GLY A 716 8.82 -6.57 -4.06
C GLY A 716 8.18 -7.80 -3.41
N THR A 717 7.25 -7.58 -2.46
CA THR A 717 6.50 -8.67 -1.81
C THR A 717 5.65 -9.45 -2.82
N ALA A 718 4.93 -8.76 -3.70
CA ALA A 718 4.17 -9.40 -4.77
C ALA A 718 5.08 -10.18 -5.74
N GLY A 719 6.24 -9.62 -6.08
CA GLY A 719 7.21 -10.25 -6.99
C GLY A 719 7.79 -11.54 -6.43
N ILE A 720 8.13 -11.59 -5.13
CA ILE A 720 8.53 -12.85 -4.48
C ILE A 720 7.41 -13.89 -4.57
N THR A 721 6.16 -13.47 -4.34
CA THR A 721 5.01 -14.38 -4.49
C THR A 721 4.88 -14.88 -5.93
N GLU A 722 5.00 -14.01 -6.95
CA GLU A 722 4.95 -14.39 -8.36
C GLU A 722 6.10 -15.34 -8.77
N MET A 723 7.26 -15.26 -8.12
CA MET A 723 8.34 -16.23 -8.34
C MET A 723 7.98 -17.62 -7.82
N LEU A 724 7.21 -17.72 -6.73
CA LEU A 724 6.86 -18.98 -6.06
C LEU A 724 5.51 -19.55 -6.50
N LEU A 725 4.53 -18.71 -6.81
CA LEU A 725 3.16 -19.12 -7.13
C LEU A 725 2.49 -18.16 -8.10
N GLN A 726 1.99 -18.67 -9.23
CA GLN A 726 1.16 -17.89 -10.17
C GLN A 726 -0.17 -18.60 -10.42
N SER A 727 -1.24 -17.85 -10.72
CA SER A 727 -2.56 -18.44 -10.95
C SER A 727 -3.41 -17.69 -11.99
N HIS A 728 -2.81 -16.81 -12.81
CA HIS A 728 -3.49 -15.91 -13.74
C HIS A 728 -3.91 -16.57 -15.07
N LEU A 729 -3.46 -17.79 -15.37
CA LEU A 729 -3.74 -18.49 -16.64
C LEU A 729 -4.77 -19.61 -16.50
N GLY A 730 -5.65 -19.55 -15.48
CA GLY A 730 -6.67 -20.57 -15.27
C GLY A 730 -6.17 -21.86 -14.58
N PHE A 731 -4.91 -21.89 -14.16
CA PHE A 731 -4.30 -22.95 -13.35
C PHE A 731 -3.31 -22.36 -12.34
N ILE A 732 -3.04 -23.11 -11.28
CA ILE A 732 -2.06 -22.75 -10.26
C ILE A 732 -0.68 -23.30 -10.72
N HIS A 733 0.25 -22.40 -11.00
CA HIS A 733 1.60 -22.72 -11.42
C HIS A 733 2.54 -22.70 -10.21
N LEU A 734 3.08 -23.85 -9.86
CA LEU A 734 3.90 -24.08 -8.67
C LEU A 734 5.37 -23.84 -9.03
N LEU A 735 6.04 -22.96 -8.30
CA LEU A 735 7.45 -22.56 -8.47
C LEU A 735 7.81 -22.16 -9.92
N PRO A 736 7.00 -21.31 -10.58
CA PRO A 736 7.19 -21.01 -12.02
C PRO A 736 8.51 -20.29 -12.32
N ALA A 737 9.03 -19.51 -11.36
CA ALA A 737 10.22 -18.68 -11.51
C ALA A 737 11.13 -18.77 -10.27
N LEU A 738 11.31 -19.99 -9.73
CA LEU A 738 12.21 -20.23 -8.60
C LEU A 738 13.65 -19.92 -9.01
N PRO A 739 14.37 -18.99 -8.34
CA PRO A 739 15.74 -18.68 -8.68
C PRO A 739 16.71 -19.74 -8.18
N SER A 740 17.87 -19.85 -8.82
CA SER A 740 18.95 -20.73 -8.41
C SER A 740 19.51 -20.39 -7.01
N ALA A 741 19.30 -19.15 -6.56
CA ALA A 741 19.69 -18.68 -5.23
C ALA A 741 18.88 -19.28 -4.07
N TRP A 742 17.68 -19.81 -4.36
CA TRP A 742 16.77 -20.42 -3.38
C TRP A 742 16.62 -21.92 -3.63
N PRO A 743 17.70 -22.73 -3.46
CA PRO A 743 17.65 -24.16 -3.80
C PRO A 743 16.72 -24.96 -2.90
N ASP A 744 16.55 -24.54 -1.65
CA ASP A 744 15.72 -25.17 -0.65
C ASP A 744 14.83 -24.13 0.01
N GLY A 745 13.62 -24.52 0.40
CA GLY A 745 12.72 -23.61 1.10
C GLY A 745 11.31 -24.16 1.27
N LYS A 746 10.49 -23.35 1.92
CA LYS A 746 9.06 -23.57 2.08
C LYS A 746 8.30 -22.26 2.15
N VAL A 747 7.08 -22.27 1.73
CA VAL A 747 6.10 -21.19 1.98
C VAL A 747 4.76 -21.81 2.31
N THR A 748 4.04 -21.22 3.26
CA THR A 748 2.69 -21.64 3.64
C THR A 748 1.71 -20.48 3.52
N GLY A 749 0.46 -20.80 3.18
CA GLY A 749 -0.65 -19.86 3.27
C GLY A 749 -0.79 -18.87 2.11
N LEU A 750 -0.07 -19.00 0.99
CA LEU A 750 -0.26 -18.14 -0.18
C LEU A 750 -1.65 -18.37 -0.79
N LEU A 751 -2.30 -17.30 -1.27
CA LEU A 751 -3.54 -17.49 -2.03
C LEU A 751 -3.30 -17.61 -3.53
N ALA A 752 -4.12 -18.45 -4.15
CA ALA A 752 -4.22 -18.58 -5.59
C ALA A 752 -5.68 -18.33 -6.04
N ARG A 753 -5.84 -17.84 -7.26
CA ARG A 753 -7.14 -17.63 -7.89
C ARG A 753 -7.95 -18.94 -7.90
N GLY A 754 -9.26 -18.84 -7.83
CA GLY A 754 -10.14 -19.99 -7.70
C GLY A 754 -10.55 -20.30 -6.26
N GLY A 755 -10.15 -19.50 -5.28
CA GLY A 755 -10.45 -19.71 -3.86
C GLY A 755 -9.57 -20.79 -3.23
N PHE A 756 -8.28 -20.78 -3.53
CA PHE A 756 -7.32 -21.73 -3.01
C PHE A 756 -6.28 -21.07 -2.12
N GLU A 757 -5.84 -21.80 -1.07
CA GLU A 757 -4.65 -21.49 -0.29
C GLU A 757 -3.62 -22.60 -0.52
N VAL A 758 -2.34 -22.23 -0.65
CA VAL A 758 -1.29 -23.11 -1.15
C VAL A 758 -0.07 -23.09 -0.23
N ASP A 759 0.36 -24.28 0.17
CA ASP A 759 1.64 -24.51 0.85
C ASP A 759 2.59 -25.24 -0.10
N LEU A 760 3.84 -24.81 -0.14
CA LEU A 760 4.90 -25.40 -0.97
C LEU A 760 6.14 -25.70 -0.15
N GLU A 761 6.77 -26.85 -0.43
CA GLU A 761 8.13 -27.18 0.04
C GLU A 761 8.96 -27.60 -1.18
N TRP A 762 10.20 -27.15 -1.23
CA TRP A 762 11.12 -27.53 -2.30
C TRP A 762 12.53 -27.78 -1.78
N SER A 763 13.28 -28.65 -2.48
CA SER A 763 14.66 -28.97 -2.19
C SER A 763 15.44 -29.21 -3.48
N ALA A 764 16.70 -28.78 -3.50
CA ALA A 764 17.56 -28.81 -4.67
C ALA A 764 16.89 -28.21 -5.94
N GLY A 765 16.14 -27.11 -5.78
CA GLY A 765 15.44 -26.41 -6.84
C GLY A 765 14.20 -27.15 -7.38
N ARG A 766 13.69 -28.16 -6.69
CA ARG A 766 12.55 -28.96 -7.12
C ARG A 766 11.45 -29.02 -6.06
N LEU A 767 10.21 -28.90 -6.50
CA LEU A 767 9.06 -29.08 -5.63
C LEU A 767 9.09 -30.48 -5.02
N THR A 768 8.99 -30.58 -3.70
CA THR A 768 8.95 -31.85 -2.94
C THR A 768 7.57 -32.11 -2.35
N LYS A 769 6.81 -31.05 -2.05
CA LYS A 769 5.45 -31.15 -1.52
C LYS A 769 4.64 -29.91 -1.87
N ALA A 770 3.38 -30.13 -2.20
CA ALA A 770 2.38 -29.07 -2.26
C ALA A 770 1.12 -29.50 -1.50
N VAL A 771 0.50 -28.56 -0.79
CA VAL A 771 -0.81 -28.75 -0.16
C VAL A 771 -1.73 -27.64 -0.68
N ILE A 772 -2.89 -28.05 -1.20
CA ILE A 772 -3.91 -27.14 -1.72
C ILE A 772 -5.10 -27.17 -0.77
N HIS A 773 -5.34 -26.07 -0.07
CA HIS A 773 -6.50 -25.91 0.79
C HIS A 773 -7.61 -25.24 -0.02
N SER A 774 -8.70 -25.93 -0.25
CA SER A 774 -9.85 -25.38 -0.98
C SER A 774 -10.71 -24.54 -0.04
N ARG A 775 -10.93 -23.27 -0.39
CA ARG A 775 -11.86 -22.36 0.30
C ARG A 775 -13.22 -22.30 -0.39
N ALA A 776 -13.28 -22.62 -1.68
CA ALA A 776 -14.48 -22.68 -2.50
C ALA A 776 -14.59 -24.04 -3.21
N SER A 777 -15.81 -24.47 -3.57
CA SER A 777 -16.00 -25.67 -4.40
C SER A 777 -15.72 -25.31 -5.84
N SER A 778 -14.59 -25.78 -6.38
CA SER A 778 -14.18 -25.49 -7.75
C SER A 778 -13.26 -26.57 -8.30
N ARG A 779 -13.07 -26.59 -9.62
CA ARG A 779 -12.06 -27.42 -10.28
C ARG A 779 -10.70 -26.78 -10.04
N CYS A 780 -9.78 -27.55 -9.49
CA CYS A 780 -8.38 -27.15 -9.31
C CYS A 780 -7.54 -27.69 -10.46
N ALA A 781 -6.86 -26.80 -11.16
CA ALA A 781 -5.87 -27.14 -12.18
C ALA A 781 -4.49 -26.71 -11.66
N LEU A 782 -3.53 -27.64 -11.64
CA LEU A 782 -2.17 -27.41 -11.17
C LEU A 782 -1.18 -27.62 -12.32
N ARG A 783 -0.08 -26.88 -12.27
CA ARG A 783 1.07 -27.05 -13.15
C ARG A 783 2.37 -27.01 -12.36
N ASN A 784 3.27 -27.99 -12.60
CA ASN A 784 4.65 -27.99 -12.13
C ASN A 784 5.57 -28.33 -13.30
N GLY A 785 6.30 -27.37 -13.81
CA GLY A 785 7.06 -27.51 -15.04
C GLY A 785 6.17 -27.88 -16.23
N GLN A 786 6.34 -29.10 -16.78
CA GLN A 786 5.52 -29.62 -17.88
C GLN A 786 4.37 -30.52 -17.41
N THR A 787 4.33 -30.87 -16.14
CA THR A 787 3.31 -31.76 -15.56
C THR A 787 2.09 -30.96 -15.14
N THR A 788 0.91 -31.41 -15.56
CA THR A 788 -0.40 -30.84 -15.19
C THR A 788 -1.25 -31.87 -14.45
N LEU A 789 -2.06 -31.40 -13.50
CA LEU A 789 -3.01 -32.21 -12.75
C LEU A 789 -4.31 -31.43 -12.58
N GLU A 790 -5.44 -32.09 -12.78
CA GLU A 790 -6.76 -31.49 -12.58
C GLU A 790 -7.63 -32.40 -11.72
N PHE A 791 -8.36 -31.78 -10.77
CA PHE A 791 -9.30 -32.52 -9.90
C PHE A 791 -10.36 -31.57 -9.33
N ASP A 792 -11.49 -32.15 -8.93
CA ASP A 792 -12.55 -31.40 -8.26
C ASP A 792 -12.27 -31.26 -6.77
N THR A 793 -12.60 -30.11 -6.21
CA THR A 793 -12.35 -29.79 -4.80
C THR A 793 -13.62 -29.51 -4.02
N LYS A 794 -13.53 -29.59 -2.70
CA LYS A 794 -14.60 -29.24 -1.76
C LYS A 794 -14.08 -28.25 -0.72
N PRO A 795 -14.88 -27.25 -0.33
CA PRO A 795 -14.49 -26.28 0.69
C PRO A 795 -14.06 -26.95 1.99
N GLY A 796 -13.00 -26.41 2.61
CA GLY A 796 -12.47 -26.89 3.87
C GLY A 796 -11.59 -28.16 3.79
N ILE A 797 -11.33 -28.68 2.60
CA ILE A 797 -10.50 -29.89 2.41
C ILE A 797 -9.11 -29.49 1.94
N ALA A 798 -8.09 -30.10 2.55
CA ALA A 798 -6.69 -30.01 2.14
C ALA A 798 -6.32 -31.22 1.23
N TYR A 799 -5.71 -30.92 0.09
CA TYR A 799 -5.27 -31.90 -0.91
C TYR A 799 -3.74 -31.94 -0.93
N HIS A 800 -3.16 -33.07 -0.56
CA HIS A 800 -1.72 -33.32 -0.61
C HIS A 800 -1.32 -33.78 -2.01
N ILE A 801 -0.46 -33.03 -2.68
CA ILE A 801 -0.06 -33.27 -4.05
C ILE A 801 1.36 -33.78 -4.10
N THR A 802 1.56 -34.87 -4.84
CA THR A 802 2.87 -35.42 -5.18
C THR A 802 3.00 -35.43 -6.69
N PHE A 803 4.12 -34.91 -7.24
CA PHE A 803 4.42 -34.91 -8.67
C PHE A 803 5.47 -35.95 -9.03
#